data_5c02518c48ef6986a668c4fce758a862
#
_entry.id   5c02518c48ef6986a668c4fce758a862
#
_cell.length_a   1.000
_cell.length_b   1.000
_cell.length_c   1.000
_cell.angle_alpha   90.00
_cell.angle_beta   90.00
_cell.angle_gamma   90.00
#
_symmetry.space_group_name_H-M   'P 1'
#
loop_
_entity.id
_entity.type
_entity.pdbx_description
1 polymer ?
#
loop_
_entity_poly.entity_id
_entity_poly.type
_entity_poly.pdbx_seq_one_letter_code
_entity_poly.pdbx_strand_id
1 'polypeptide(L)'
;MKKLPPILLLALLVTSSISAQTSKAEKHHERQEFDDALQTYRSALADDPNDPQALFGLARLYADSLFPQHQLDTAYQYVDRADRAFRKMPYKERNKLQKRGMNSTELRNFEKEVVNQAFREALEQNTLAALEHALEHFPKPAYKLKSEAGRRINLLAFEEAQEQGSMAAYEALLDEYGPGLQERSPGLYRQAEEAFFEAFLREKGWTELRAFTKAYPDNPYVQDTALLAFQQLRTQSDPLRYQEFLTAFPDSRFRPMARDSLWKYTFSDPERKVDLRQLAFFAEEFGQEALTPERDPFLARAIEADPRYELAKPILLHLEPRQFPQTFEVVYRLHAHTGELEILEDFARRYPTAVDSARLQHDLAAARLLPNLKLENGFLESKRDIFENYLQRAAPNHPSFVALQKMLERQLVRKDWIGARETIETYRPLFGDDDQRLSDLLALLGRPELGLEPERLPATINSGQHEYTPVLSADNRQLYFCRFETDENIYRSTWEQGEWQKAEPIAELNEGFGHQAPLTLSADGTRLLAFIRGKIFYSDKTATGWSTPHSISDNVNEADWQGMASMSADGQVLIFAAKRKDVIGFPGETNIDLYLSFRQQDGDWGPAHNLGTTINTPYEDRSPFLHPDMKTLYFSSAGHGGLGGLDVFKTTRLDDSWTRWSAPVNLGKEINTVSSDWGYKISTDGTTAYFAASTGGSAGQQDIYQVALPIEVRPEEVATISGVLRDLEGKPIDAGILIEDLADGRIVSRLRSDPETGRFYVVLPLGKIYSYVVDKKGYFPVANHLDLRGSTEGQQVLEDIQLVEVPDLVDADISLQLKNLFFETDKYQIKPESYPELNRLAQLVQEYRLRLTIAGHTDDQGTAAYNQQLSENRAKATKAYLIDKGCDPDRIETVGYGQTRPVAGNATEEGRAKNRRVEIRFSKE
;
A
#
# COMPACT_ATOMS: atom_id res chain seq x y z
N MET A 1 -61.73 69.94 44.46
CA MET A 1 -60.51 69.55 43.65
C MET A 1 -59.80 68.44 44.43
N LYS A 2 -59.94 67.21 44.01
CA LYS A 2 -59.26 66.06 44.58
C LYS A 2 -57.85 66.04 43.96
N LYS A 3 -56.79 66.15 44.79
CA LYS A 3 -55.39 65.99 44.39
C LYS A 3 -55.17 64.56 43.94
N LEU A 4 -54.78 64.38 42.71
CA LEU A 4 -54.29 63.12 42.23
C LEU A 4 -52.98 62.71 42.99
N PRO A 5 -52.73 61.41 43.29
CA PRO A 5 -51.55 61.02 44.01
C PRO A 5 -50.28 61.18 43.12
N PRO A 6 -49.12 61.54 43.74
CA PRO A 6 -47.91 61.89 43.00
C PRO A 6 -47.39 60.77 42.06
N ILE A 7 -47.74 59.53 42.30
CA ILE A 7 -47.35 58.36 41.46
C ILE A 7 -48.01 58.40 40.04
N LEU A 8 -49.26 59.01 39.97
CA LEU A 8 -49.92 59.09 38.68
C LEU A 8 -49.36 60.22 37.80
N LEU A 9 -48.78 61.24 38.41
CA LEU A 9 -48.14 62.37 37.73
C LEU A 9 -46.77 61.97 37.20
N LEU A 10 -46.03 61.13 37.92
CA LEU A 10 -44.72 60.58 37.51
C LEU A 10 -44.89 59.66 36.36
N ALA A 11 -45.92 58.74 36.37
CA ALA A 11 -46.20 57.82 35.30
C ALA A 11 -46.63 58.52 33.98
N LEU A 12 -47.35 59.65 34.11
CA LEU A 12 -47.78 60.46 32.95
C LEU A 12 -46.57 61.26 32.32
N LEU A 13 -45.63 61.71 33.16
CA LEU A 13 -44.45 62.43 32.76
C LEU A 13 -43.46 61.47 32.09
N VAL A 14 -43.30 60.26 32.63
CA VAL A 14 -42.43 59.22 32.03
C VAL A 14 -42.99 58.74 30.66
N THR A 15 -44.30 58.48 30.53
CA THR A 15 -44.93 58.07 29.28
C THR A 15 -44.89 59.15 28.19
N SER A 16 -44.90 60.47 28.60
CA SER A 16 -44.81 61.58 27.67
C SER A 16 -43.38 61.80 27.18
N SER A 17 -42.41 61.56 28.07
CA SER A 17 -40.99 61.65 27.78
C SER A 17 -40.57 60.53 26.82
N ILE A 18 -40.94 59.28 27.06
CA ILE A 18 -40.68 58.09 26.24
C ILE A 18 -41.29 58.24 24.84
N SER A 19 -42.52 58.70 24.74
CA SER A 19 -43.16 58.96 23.42
C SER A 19 -42.49 60.10 22.63
N ALA A 20 -41.83 61.06 23.31
CA ALA A 20 -41.06 62.10 22.64
C ALA A 20 -39.69 61.57 22.15
N GLN A 21 -39.04 60.69 22.93
CA GLN A 21 -37.81 60.05 22.61
C GLN A 21 -38.01 59.11 21.39
N THR A 22 -39.03 58.26 21.37
CA THR A 22 -39.28 57.36 20.24
C THR A 22 -39.62 58.13 18.96
N SER A 23 -40.38 59.19 19.01
CA SER A 23 -40.63 60.08 17.86
C SER A 23 -39.38 60.81 17.38
N LYS A 24 -38.43 61.09 18.24
CA LYS A 24 -37.12 61.67 17.87
C LYS A 24 -36.25 60.62 17.18
N ALA A 25 -36.22 59.44 17.77
CA ALA A 25 -35.46 58.31 17.17
C ALA A 25 -35.96 57.94 15.77
N GLU A 26 -37.29 57.95 15.55
CA GLU A 26 -37.90 57.69 14.24
C GLU A 26 -37.46 58.73 13.18
N LYS A 27 -37.36 59.98 13.53
CA LYS A 27 -36.85 61.06 12.66
C LYS A 27 -35.36 60.88 12.33
N HIS A 28 -34.54 60.41 13.28
CA HIS A 28 -33.15 60.08 13.03
C HIS A 28 -33.06 58.90 12.07
N HIS A 29 -33.87 57.87 12.22
CA HIS A 29 -33.90 56.72 11.30
C HIS A 29 -34.31 57.18 9.88
N GLU A 30 -35.39 57.98 9.75
CA GLU A 30 -35.82 58.54 8.43
C GLU A 30 -34.76 59.37 7.75
N ARG A 31 -33.85 60.00 8.50
CA ARG A 31 -32.71 60.78 7.96
C ARG A 31 -31.45 59.97 7.75
N GLN A 32 -31.52 58.64 7.98
CA GLN A 32 -30.40 57.72 7.98
C GLN A 32 -29.27 58.05 9.00
N GLU A 33 -29.64 58.78 10.06
CA GLU A 33 -28.77 59.04 11.21
C GLU A 33 -28.86 57.82 12.19
N PHE A 34 -28.30 56.69 11.74
CA PHE A 34 -28.57 55.38 12.30
C PHE A 34 -28.04 55.21 13.74
N ASP A 35 -26.88 55.77 14.06
CA ASP A 35 -26.29 55.69 15.41
C ASP A 35 -27.12 56.50 16.42
N ASP A 36 -27.56 57.71 16.01
CA ASP A 36 -28.43 58.53 16.83
C ASP A 36 -29.81 57.90 17.05
N ALA A 37 -30.35 57.27 16.02
CA ALA A 37 -31.60 56.52 16.13
C ALA A 37 -31.43 55.32 17.09
N LEU A 38 -30.37 54.50 16.94
CA LEU A 38 -30.07 53.35 17.79
C LEU A 38 -29.91 53.78 19.26
N GLN A 39 -29.09 54.80 19.52
CA GLN A 39 -28.85 55.31 20.88
C GLN A 39 -30.12 55.85 21.51
N THR A 40 -30.94 56.56 20.73
CA THR A 40 -32.20 57.15 21.24
C THR A 40 -33.25 56.06 21.55
N TYR A 41 -33.37 55.01 20.71
CA TYR A 41 -34.24 53.85 21.00
C TYR A 41 -33.76 53.07 22.23
N ARG A 42 -32.44 52.86 22.37
CA ARG A 42 -31.85 52.17 23.53
C ARG A 42 -32.05 52.97 24.82
N SER A 43 -31.96 54.29 24.76
CA SER A 43 -32.28 55.14 25.90
C SER A 43 -33.73 55.03 26.34
N ALA A 44 -34.67 55.02 25.38
CA ALA A 44 -36.12 54.82 25.68
C ALA A 44 -36.35 53.43 26.32
N LEU A 45 -35.67 52.38 25.91
CA LEU A 45 -35.74 51.05 26.52
C LEU A 45 -35.05 50.96 27.87
N ALA A 46 -34.08 51.81 28.18
CA ALA A 46 -33.49 51.90 29.50
C ALA A 46 -34.48 52.49 30.52
N ASP A 47 -35.36 53.44 30.07
CA ASP A 47 -36.44 54.01 30.87
C ASP A 47 -37.64 53.02 31.00
N ASP A 48 -38.03 52.37 29.95
CA ASP A 48 -39.03 51.26 29.92
C ASP A 48 -38.61 50.12 28.98
N PRO A 49 -38.11 49.01 29.54
CA PRO A 49 -37.65 47.85 28.75
C PRO A 49 -38.72 47.17 27.88
N ASN A 50 -40.00 47.52 28.14
CA ASN A 50 -41.16 46.99 27.41
C ASN A 50 -41.91 48.05 26.61
N ASP A 51 -41.31 49.23 26.35
CA ASP A 51 -41.96 50.22 25.47
C ASP A 51 -42.13 49.67 24.06
N PRO A 52 -43.36 49.38 23.58
CA PRO A 52 -43.58 48.75 22.29
C PRO A 52 -43.21 49.65 21.12
N GLN A 53 -43.21 51.00 21.29
CA GLN A 53 -42.77 51.92 20.22
C GLN A 53 -41.27 51.90 20.04
N ALA A 54 -40.51 51.89 21.12
CA ALA A 54 -39.04 51.79 21.05
C ALA A 54 -38.60 50.41 20.54
N LEU A 55 -39.26 49.33 21.01
CA LEU A 55 -39.01 47.97 20.51
C LEU A 55 -39.32 47.84 19.00
N PHE A 56 -40.45 48.37 18.54
CA PHE A 56 -40.81 48.37 17.12
C PHE A 56 -39.89 49.25 16.29
N GLY A 57 -39.47 50.40 16.82
CA GLY A 57 -38.49 51.26 16.18
C GLY A 57 -37.12 50.57 15.97
N LEU A 58 -36.64 49.83 16.99
CA LEU A 58 -35.45 48.98 16.83
C LEU A 58 -35.64 47.84 15.84
N ALA A 59 -36.82 47.24 15.83
CA ALA A 59 -37.13 46.21 14.85
C ALA A 59 -37.01 46.73 13.41
N ARG A 60 -37.56 47.94 13.15
CA ARG A 60 -37.44 48.60 11.84
C ARG A 60 -36.02 49.00 11.51
N LEU A 61 -35.24 49.47 12.48
CA LEU A 61 -33.84 49.86 12.30
C LEU A 61 -32.99 48.66 11.91
N TYR A 62 -33.12 47.55 12.65
CA TYR A 62 -32.34 46.35 12.35
C TYR A 62 -32.81 45.64 11.08
N ALA A 63 -34.04 45.86 10.61
CA ALA A 63 -34.55 45.35 9.32
C ALA A 63 -34.13 46.24 8.14
N ASP A 64 -33.64 47.44 8.36
CA ASP A 64 -33.22 48.35 7.29
C ASP A 64 -31.86 47.90 6.71
N SER A 65 -31.85 47.56 5.45
CA SER A 65 -30.63 47.08 4.75
C SER A 65 -29.54 48.15 4.62
N LEU A 66 -29.86 49.43 4.80
CA LEU A 66 -28.87 50.49 4.82
C LEU A 66 -28.23 50.70 6.24
N PHE A 67 -28.78 50.07 7.24
CA PHE A 67 -28.22 50.15 8.58
C PHE A 67 -26.93 49.34 8.68
N PRO A 68 -25.78 49.91 9.14
CA PRO A 68 -24.49 49.18 9.21
C PRO A 68 -24.51 47.91 10.07
N GLN A 69 -25.46 47.85 11.05
CA GLN A 69 -25.66 46.67 11.89
C GLN A 69 -26.96 45.94 11.51
N HIS A 70 -27.34 45.96 10.23
CA HIS A 70 -28.50 45.24 9.72
C HIS A 70 -28.44 43.78 10.15
N GLN A 71 -29.52 43.28 10.78
CA GLN A 71 -29.57 41.92 11.30
C GLN A 71 -31.02 41.50 11.51
N LEU A 72 -31.51 40.62 10.65
CA LEU A 72 -32.91 40.22 10.65
C LEU A 72 -33.34 39.41 11.87
N ASP A 73 -32.45 38.58 12.43
CA ASP A 73 -32.69 37.90 13.71
C ASP A 73 -33.00 38.88 14.85
N THR A 74 -32.22 39.91 14.97
CA THR A 74 -32.40 40.96 15.94
C THR A 74 -33.68 41.76 15.69
N ALA A 75 -33.98 42.06 14.42
CA ALA A 75 -35.22 42.70 14.02
C ALA A 75 -36.46 41.85 14.39
N TYR A 76 -36.40 40.54 14.11
CA TYR A 76 -37.46 39.60 14.48
C TYR A 76 -37.69 39.54 16.00
N GLN A 77 -36.61 39.43 16.78
CA GLN A 77 -36.71 39.41 18.23
C GLN A 77 -37.35 40.71 18.79
N TYR A 78 -37.02 41.86 18.24
CA TYR A 78 -37.58 43.13 18.69
C TYR A 78 -39.05 43.30 18.27
N VAL A 79 -39.46 42.90 17.07
CA VAL A 79 -40.89 42.99 16.67
C VAL A 79 -41.78 42.02 17.44
N ASP A 80 -41.31 40.81 17.74
CA ASP A 80 -42.04 39.85 18.58
C ASP A 80 -42.16 40.36 20.03
N ARG A 81 -41.10 40.96 20.57
CA ARG A 81 -41.18 41.65 21.90
C ARG A 81 -42.14 42.82 21.87
N ALA A 82 -42.13 43.61 20.79
CA ALA A 82 -43.04 44.75 20.63
C ALA A 82 -44.51 44.31 20.59
N ASP A 83 -44.86 43.23 19.86
CA ASP A 83 -46.26 42.70 19.83
C ASP A 83 -46.65 42.11 21.18
N ARG A 84 -45.80 41.43 21.89
CA ARG A 84 -46.00 40.94 23.25
C ARG A 84 -46.20 42.07 24.23
N ALA A 85 -45.39 43.10 24.18
CA ALA A 85 -45.53 44.29 25.06
C ALA A 85 -46.80 45.06 24.76
N PHE A 86 -47.10 45.29 23.47
CA PHE A 86 -48.33 45.97 23.04
C PHE A 86 -49.58 45.23 23.49
N ARG A 87 -49.68 43.92 23.43
CA ARG A 87 -50.84 43.14 23.89
C ARG A 87 -51.05 43.19 25.40
N LYS A 88 -49.95 43.30 26.19
CA LYS A 88 -49.98 43.38 27.66
C LYS A 88 -50.33 44.77 28.16
N MET A 89 -50.29 45.80 27.30
CA MET A 89 -50.66 47.18 27.72
C MET A 89 -52.09 47.32 28.14
N PRO A 90 -52.34 48.27 29.11
CA PRO A 90 -53.73 48.70 29.49
C PRO A 90 -54.48 49.21 28.25
N TYR A 91 -55.76 48.89 28.17
CA TYR A 91 -56.62 49.27 27.05
C TYR A 91 -56.57 50.75 26.68
N LYS A 92 -56.51 51.68 27.67
CA LYS A 92 -56.49 53.11 27.42
C LYS A 92 -55.16 53.58 26.73
N GLU A 93 -54.04 53.01 27.09
CA GLU A 93 -52.73 53.29 26.51
C GLU A 93 -52.60 52.64 25.12
N ARG A 94 -52.99 51.42 25.00
CA ARG A 94 -53.06 50.72 23.74
C ARG A 94 -53.89 51.43 22.65
N ASN A 95 -55.06 52.00 23.06
CA ASN A 95 -55.95 52.77 22.18
C ASN A 95 -55.28 54.08 21.70
N LYS A 96 -54.42 54.72 22.53
CA LYS A 96 -53.62 55.89 22.10
C LYS A 96 -52.60 55.54 21.04
N LEU A 97 -51.91 54.38 21.14
CA LEU A 97 -50.93 53.89 20.16
C LEU A 97 -51.69 53.48 18.85
N GLN A 98 -52.83 52.86 18.98
CA GLN A 98 -53.66 52.51 17.80
C GLN A 98 -54.06 53.72 16.96
N LYS A 99 -54.39 54.82 17.61
CA LYS A 99 -54.70 56.12 16.93
C LYS A 99 -53.51 56.74 16.24
N ARG A 100 -52.28 56.33 16.59
CA ARG A 100 -51.01 56.73 15.95
C ARG A 100 -50.50 55.75 14.93
N GLY A 101 -51.33 54.74 14.56
CA GLY A 101 -50.94 53.76 13.53
C GLY A 101 -50.39 52.46 14.07
N MET A 102 -49.97 52.38 15.33
CA MET A 102 -49.40 51.15 15.87
C MET A 102 -50.49 50.22 16.39
N ASN A 103 -50.65 49.08 15.74
CA ASN A 103 -51.63 48.07 16.14
C ASN A 103 -51.11 46.67 15.93
N SER A 104 -51.75 45.66 16.50
CA SER A 104 -51.31 44.26 16.41
C SER A 104 -51.34 43.71 14.99
N THR A 105 -52.09 44.33 14.08
CA THR A 105 -52.10 43.92 12.70
C THR A 105 -50.84 44.42 11.97
N GLU A 106 -50.47 45.66 12.25
CA GLU A 106 -49.26 46.26 11.67
C GLU A 106 -47.97 45.56 12.17
N LEU A 107 -47.85 45.31 13.49
CA LEU A 107 -46.77 44.58 14.09
C LEU A 107 -46.63 43.19 13.46
N ARG A 108 -47.75 42.47 13.31
CA ARG A 108 -47.70 41.14 12.66
C ARG A 108 -47.41 41.22 11.17
N ASN A 109 -47.84 42.27 10.48
CA ASN A 109 -47.49 42.44 9.06
C ASN A 109 -46.00 42.72 8.90
N PHE A 110 -45.44 43.55 9.77
CA PHE A 110 -44.02 43.83 9.77
C PHE A 110 -43.18 42.59 10.18
N GLU A 111 -43.63 41.84 11.19
CA GLU A 111 -43.04 40.55 11.54
C GLU A 111 -42.96 39.63 10.35
N LYS A 112 -44.06 39.49 9.62
CA LYS A 112 -44.09 38.69 8.38
C LYS A 112 -43.14 39.19 7.30
N GLU A 113 -43.00 40.52 7.17
CA GLU A 113 -42.11 41.13 6.22
C GLU A 113 -40.62 40.83 6.56
N VAL A 114 -40.23 40.98 7.85
CA VAL A 114 -38.90 40.59 8.33
C VAL A 114 -38.63 39.14 8.09
N VAL A 115 -39.58 38.24 8.39
CA VAL A 115 -39.46 36.80 8.10
C VAL A 115 -39.27 36.56 6.61
N ASN A 116 -40.08 37.19 5.76
CA ASN A 116 -39.99 37.01 4.33
C ASN A 116 -38.68 37.58 3.74
N GLN A 117 -38.19 38.66 4.31
CA GLN A 117 -36.92 39.27 3.91
C GLN A 117 -35.74 38.34 4.27
N ALA A 118 -35.74 37.76 5.49
CA ALA A 118 -34.71 36.78 5.87
C ALA A 118 -34.64 35.59 4.92
N PHE A 119 -35.80 35.08 4.48
CA PHE A 119 -35.80 34.04 3.46
C PHE A 119 -35.32 34.47 2.08
N ARG A 120 -35.59 35.72 1.66
CA ARG A 120 -35.06 36.26 0.39
C ARG A 120 -33.55 36.40 0.46
N GLU A 121 -33.00 36.96 1.55
CA GLU A 121 -31.55 37.12 1.75
C GLU A 121 -30.84 35.76 1.82
N ALA A 122 -31.40 34.78 2.53
CA ALA A 122 -30.87 33.44 2.55
C ALA A 122 -30.85 32.76 1.16
N LEU A 123 -31.92 33.00 0.36
CA LEU A 123 -31.98 32.52 -1.03
C LEU A 123 -30.96 33.21 -1.94
N GLU A 124 -30.69 34.51 -1.69
CA GLU A 124 -29.66 35.28 -2.43
C GLU A 124 -28.25 34.85 -2.04
N GLN A 125 -27.98 34.58 -0.77
CA GLN A 125 -26.71 34.03 -0.29
C GLN A 125 -26.46 32.64 -0.83
N ASN A 126 -27.52 31.84 -1.04
CA ASN A 126 -27.49 30.55 -1.68
C ASN A 126 -26.52 29.57 -1.03
N THR A 127 -26.43 29.54 0.28
CA THR A 127 -25.62 28.59 1.06
C THR A 127 -26.54 27.72 1.94
N LEU A 128 -26.13 26.48 2.20
CA LEU A 128 -26.88 25.54 3.01
C LEU A 128 -27.15 26.14 4.41
N ALA A 129 -26.09 26.64 5.06
CA ALA A 129 -26.14 27.22 6.39
C ALA A 129 -27.10 28.45 6.48
N ALA A 130 -27.13 29.32 5.50
CA ALA A 130 -28.02 30.49 5.51
C ALA A 130 -29.50 30.06 5.37
N LEU A 131 -29.78 29.08 4.52
CA LEU A 131 -31.13 28.59 4.27
C LEU A 131 -31.66 27.77 5.45
N GLU A 132 -30.83 26.96 6.10
CA GLU A 132 -31.19 26.23 7.32
C GLU A 132 -31.44 27.17 8.48
N HIS A 133 -30.55 28.16 8.67
CA HIS A 133 -30.73 29.20 9.68
C HIS A 133 -32.07 29.93 9.51
N ALA A 134 -32.43 30.27 8.26
CA ALA A 134 -33.70 30.90 7.98
C ALA A 134 -34.90 30.00 8.33
N LEU A 135 -34.83 28.70 8.04
CA LEU A 135 -35.90 27.75 8.38
C LEU A 135 -36.05 27.51 9.88
N GLU A 136 -34.94 27.50 10.62
CA GLU A 136 -34.92 27.25 12.06
C GLU A 136 -35.39 28.48 12.87
N HIS A 137 -34.92 29.68 12.52
CA HIS A 137 -35.08 30.87 13.35
C HIS A 137 -36.26 31.74 12.97
N PHE A 138 -36.77 31.63 11.71
CA PHE A 138 -37.88 32.47 11.24
C PHE A 138 -39.15 31.68 10.95
N PRO A 139 -40.13 31.64 11.86
CA PRO A 139 -41.33 30.87 11.70
C PRO A 139 -42.36 31.52 10.74
N LYS A 140 -43.11 30.67 10.03
CA LYS A 140 -44.25 31.07 9.18
C LYS A 140 -43.94 32.06 8.05
N PRO A 141 -42.89 31.84 7.24
CA PRO A 141 -42.68 32.60 6.01
C PRO A 141 -43.81 32.39 5.00
N ALA A 142 -43.84 33.20 3.94
CA ALA A 142 -44.71 32.94 2.80
C ALA A 142 -44.48 31.56 2.23
N TYR A 143 -45.52 30.82 1.92
CA TYR A 143 -45.45 29.42 1.44
C TYR A 143 -44.47 29.24 0.28
N LYS A 144 -44.48 30.18 -0.68
CA LYS A 144 -43.58 30.13 -1.83
C LYS A 144 -42.11 30.20 -1.41
N LEU A 145 -41.75 31.10 -0.49
CA LEU A 145 -40.35 31.27 0.00
C LEU A 145 -39.89 30.04 0.78
N LYS A 146 -40.76 29.50 1.64
CA LYS A 146 -40.48 28.27 2.40
C LYS A 146 -40.25 27.07 1.47
N SER A 147 -41.10 26.92 0.46
CA SER A 147 -41.03 25.83 -0.49
C SER A 147 -39.78 25.95 -1.38
N GLU A 148 -39.39 27.18 -1.75
CA GLU A 148 -38.22 27.43 -2.56
C GLU A 148 -36.90 27.22 -1.76
N ALA A 149 -36.86 27.74 -0.52
CA ALA A 149 -35.73 27.47 0.37
C ALA A 149 -35.52 25.98 0.63
N GLY A 150 -36.61 25.23 0.91
CA GLY A 150 -36.52 23.80 1.11
C GLY A 150 -36.08 23.01 -0.13
N ARG A 151 -36.47 23.44 -1.35
CA ARG A 151 -35.94 22.83 -2.60
C ARG A 151 -34.48 23.16 -2.82
N ARG A 152 -34.05 24.37 -2.45
CA ARG A 152 -32.68 24.81 -2.63
C ARG A 152 -31.73 24.10 -1.63
N ILE A 153 -32.17 23.92 -0.40
CA ILE A 153 -31.45 23.07 0.58
C ILE A 153 -31.25 21.66 0.03
N ASN A 154 -32.34 21.05 -0.47
CA ASN A 154 -32.25 19.72 -1.06
C ASN A 154 -31.24 19.62 -2.21
N LEU A 155 -31.18 20.68 -3.05
CA LEU A 155 -30.23 20.71 -4.16
C LEU A 155 -28.78 20.86 -3.68
N LEU A 156 -28.53 21.84 -2.79
CA LEU A 156 -27.17 22.09 -2.26
C LEU A 156 -26.64 20.90 -1.46
N ALA A 157 -27.47 20.29 -0.62
CA ALA A 157 -27.08 19.09 0.11
C ALA A 157 -26.74 17.91 -0.83
N PHE A 158 -27.52 17.79 -1.92
CA PHE A 158 -27.21 16.78 -2.94
C PHE A 158 -25.92 17.09 -3.71
N GLU A 159 -25.69 18.34 -4.10
CA GLU A 159 -24.46 18.79 -4.76
C GLU A 159 -23.23 18.52 -3.87
N GLU A 160 -23.32 18.81 -2.58
CA GLU A 160 -22.23 18.54 -1.60
C GLU A 160 -21.94 17.03 -1.48
N ALA A 161 -22.97 16.20 -1.35
CA ALA A 161 -22.79 14.76 -1.32
C ALA A 161 -22.19 14.22 -2.63
N GLN A 162 -22.58 14.82 -3.77
CA GLN A 162 -22.05 14.45 -5.08
C GLN A 162 -20.57 14.83 -5.24
N GLU A 163 -20.14 15.99 -4.72
CA GLU A 163 -18.73 16.39 -4.70
C GLU A 163 -17.86 15.44 -3.88
N GLN A 164 -18.37 15.00 -2.72
CA GLN A 164 -17.68 14.02 -1.89
C GLN A 164 -17.70 12.62 -2.54
N GLY A 165 -18.76 12.26 -3.22
CA GLY A 165 -18.95 11.05 -4.01
C GLY A 165 -18.81 9.73 -3.24
N SER A 166 -18.76 9.75 -1.91
CA SER A 166 -18.61 8.57 -1.05
C SER A 166 -19.94 7.98 -0.59
N MET A 167 -19.93 6.69 -0.27
CA MET A 167 -21.09 6.01 0.32
C MET A 167 -21.58 6.74 1.58
N ALA A 168 -20.66 7.11 2.48
CA ALA A 168 -20.98 7.80 3.72
C ALA A 168 -21.62 9.18 3.50
N ALA A 169 -21.22 9.91 2.46
CA ALA A 169 -21.82 11.20 2.12
C ALA A 169 -23.26 11.06 1.65
N TYR A 170 -23.57 10.07 0.79
CA TYR A 170 -24.93 9.83 0.35
C TYR A 170 -25.82 9.23 1.45
N GLU A 171 -25.27 8.40 2.34
CA GLU A 171 -25.96 7.90 3.52
C GLU A 171 -26.38 9.06 4.43
N ALA A 172 -25.47 9.96 4.76
CA ALA A 172 -25.75 11.16 5.55
C ALA A 172 -26.80 12.06 4.89
N LEU A 173 -26.72 12.26 3.55
CA LEU A 173 -27.70 13.00 2.78
C LEU A 173 -29.11 12.39 2.90
N LEU A 174 -29.23 11.07 2.75
CA LEU A 174 -30.52 10.36 2.82
C LEU A 174 -31.08 10.35 4.25
N ASP A 175 -30.24 10.22 5.26
CA ASP A 175 -30.63 10.24 6.66
C ASP A 175 -31.12 11.63 7.10
N GLU A 176 -30.39 12.69 6.77
CA GLU A 176 -30.67 14.05 7.23
C GLU A 176 -31.73 14.75 6.38
N TYR A 177 -31.60 14.65 5.05
CA TYR A 177 -32.46 15.39 4.11
C TYR A 177 -33.48 14.51 3.37
N GLY A 178 -33.43 13.18 3.53
CA GLY A 178 -34.26 12.21 2.81
C GLY A 178 -35.77 12.54 2.82
N PRO A 179 -36.41 12.83 3.97
CA PRO A 179 -37.83 13.21 4.01
C PRO A 179 -38.13 14.47 3.21
N GLY A 180 -37.22 15.46 3.27
CA GLY A 180 -37.38 16.71 2.52
C GLY A 180 -37.15 16.52 1.02
N LEU A 181 -36.20 15.68 0.63
CA LEU A 181 -35.93 15.28 -0.75
C LEU A 181 -37.16 14.56 -1.35
N GLN A 182 -37.71 13.59 -0.65
CA GLN A 182 -38.87 12.80 -1.10
C GLN A 182 -40.13 13.68 -1.31
N GLU A 183 -40.37 14.62 -0.37
CA GLU A 183 -41.55 15.50 -0.42
C GLU A 183 -41.41 16.58 -1.50
N ARG A 184 -40.27 17.26 -1.61
CA ARG A 184 -40.13 18.50 -2.40
C ARG A 184 -39.31 18.33 -3.67
N SER A 185 -38.48 17.29 -3.76
CA SER A 185 -37.53 17.05 -4.85
C SER A 185 -37.40 15.55 -5.16
N PRO A 186 -38.51 14.84 -5.48
CA PRO A 186 -38.53 13.38 -5.63
C PRO A 186 -37.59 12.86 -6.74
N GLY A 187 -37.21 13.73 -7.70
CA GLY A 187 -36.22 13.41 -8.71
C GLY A 187 -34.82 13.31 -8.12
N LEU A 188 -34.43 14.28 -7.25
CA LEU A 188 -33.14 14.25 -6.55
C LEU A 188 -33.09 13.12 -5.52
N TYR A 189 -34.20 12.81 -4.86
CA TYR A 189 -34.25 11.68 -3.94
C TYR A 189 -33.86 10.37 -4.62
N ARG A 190 -34.45 10.09 -5.80
CA ARG A 190 -34.09 8.90 -6.57
C ARG A 190 -32.64 8.90 -7.04
N GLN A 191 -32.14 10.07 -7.47
CA GLN A 191 -30.73 10.19 -7.85
C GLN A 191 -29.79 9.95 -6.66
N ALA A 192 -30.17 10.40 -5.46
CA ALA A 192 -29.40 10.15 -4.24
C ALA A 192 -29.39 8.65 -3.86
N GLU A 193 -30.54 7.96 -3.95
CA GLU A 193 -30.64 6.51 -3.73
C GLU A 193 -29.82 5.73 -4.75
N GLU A 194 -29.81 6.14 -6.02
CA GLU A 194 -29.00 5.55 -7.09
C GLU A 194 -27.53 5.74 -6.83
N ALA A 195 -27.10 6.99 -6.57
CA ALA A 195 -25.73 7.35 -6.31
C ALA A 195 -25.17 6.68 -5.03
N PHE A 196 -26.02 6.54 -3.99
CA PHE A 196 -25.69 5.80 -2.77
C PHE A 196 -25.40 4.32 -3.09
N PHE A 197 -26.25 3.70 -3.88
CA PHE A 197 -26.06 2.31 -4.29
C PHE A 197 -24.80 2.15 -5.17
N GLU A 198 -24.56 3.07 -6.11
CA GLU A 198 -23.36 3.06 -6.94
C GLU A 198 -22.07 3.27 -6.13
N ALA A 199 -22.10 4.19 -5.16
CA ALA A 199 -20.97 4.40 -4.24
C ALA A 199 -20.70 3.16 -3.40
N PHE A 200 -21.76 2.50 -2.89
CA PHE A 200 -21.62 1.23 -2.20
C PHE A 200 -20.93 0.18 -3.07
N LEU A 201 -21.38 -0.02 -4.31
CA LEU A 201 -20.78 -0.99 -5.22
C LEU A 201 -19.30 -0.71 -5.50
N ARG A 202 -18.95 0.57 -5.62
CA ARG A 202 -17.56 1.00 -5.85
C ARG A 202 -16.67 0.75 -4.64
N GLU A 203 -17.16 1.00 -3.42
CA GLU A 203 -16.35 0.95 -2.18
C GLU A 203 -16.34 -0.43 -1.54
N LYS A 204 -17.45 -1.17 -1.56
CA LYS A 204 -17.60 -2.46 -0.87
C LYS A 204 -17.65 -3.66 -1.82
N GLY A 205 -17.94 -3.42 -3.09
CA GLY A 205 -18.03 -4.47 -4.09
C GLY A 205 -19.30 -5.33 -3.96
N TRP A 206 -19.37 -6.36 -4.83
CA TRP A 206 -20.52 -7.24 -4.96
C TRP A 206 -20.73 -8.20 -3.81
N THR A 207 -19.66 -8.56 -3.09
CA THR A 207 -19.69 -9.53 -1.99
C THR A 207 -20.52 -9.05 -0.82
N GLU A 208 -20.59 -7.73 -0.60
CA GLU A 208 -21.32 -7.10 0.49
C GLU A 208 -22.78 -6.75 0.16
N LEU A 209 -23.27 -7.08 -1.03
CA LEU A 209 -24.65 -6.75 -1.46
C LEU A 209 -25.74 -7.35 -0.57
N ARG A 210 -25.51 -8.53 0.02
CA ARG A 210 -26.46 -9.09 1.00
C ARG A 210 -26.52 -8.25 2.28
N ALA A 211 -25.40 -7.68 2.70
CA ALA A 211 -25.37 -6.78 3.85
C ALA A 211 -26.10 -5.48 3.52
N PHE A 212 -25.89 -4.91 2.33
CA PHE A 212 -26.62 -3.72 1.85
C PHE A 212 -28.12 -3.95 1.79
N THR A 213 -28.57 -5.06 1.18
CA THR A 213 -30.00 -5.41 1.09
C THR A 213 -30.67 -5.53 2.47
N LYS A 214 -29.93 -6.04 3.45
CA LYS A 214 -30.41 -6.16 4.83
C LYS A 214 -30.44 -4.83 5.56
N ALA A 215 -29.47 -3.96 5.31
CA ALA A 215 -29.35 -2.65 5.94
C ALA A 215 -30.35 -1.63 5.35
N TYR A 216 -30.60 -1.69 4.05
CA TYR A 216 -31.41 -0.71 3.30
C TYR A 216 -32.54 -1.41 2.50
N PRO A 217 -33.47 -2.11 3.16
CA PRO A 217 -34.51 -2.90 2.47
C PRO A 217 -35.50 -2.06 1.65
N ASP A 218 -35.64 -0.78 1.98
CA ASP A 218 -36.56 0.16 1.32
C ASP A 218 -35.94 0.89 0.13
N ASN A 219 -34.61 0.72 -0.12
CA ASN A 219 -33.99 1.30 -1.28
C ASN A 219 -34.52 0.62 -2.56
N PRO A 220 -35.06 1.38 -3.54
CA PRO A 220 -35.74 0.80 -4.70
C PRO A 220 -34.81 -0.06 -5.58
N TYR A 221 -33.52 0.18 -5.52
CA TYR A 221 -32.49 -0.60 -6.25
C TYR A 221 -32.21 -1.96 -5.61
N VAL A 222 -32.63 -2.17 -4.37
CA VAL A 222 -32.56 -3.49 -3.70
C VAL A 222 -33.42 -4.52 -4.41
N GLN A 223 -34.55 -4.14 -4.97
CA GLN A 223 -35.48 -5.07 -5.68
C GLN A 223 -34.97 -5.44 -7.09
N ASP A 224 -34.12 -4.61 -7.70
CA ASP A 224 -33.53 -4.81 -9.04
C ASP A 224 -32.00 -4.71 -9.03
N THR A 225 -31.38 -4.89 -7.85
CA THR A 225 -29.91 -4.89 -7.69
C THR A 225 -29.21 -5.81 -8.68
N ALA A 226 -29.82 -6.97 -8.94
CA ALA A 226 -29.30 -7.92 -9.92
C ALA A 226 -29.34 -7.38 -11.35
N LEU A 227 -30.31 -6.57 -11.72
CA LEU A 227 -30.38 -5.95 -13.05
C LEU A 227 -29.30 -4.90 -13.24
N LEU A 228 -29.17 -3.99 -12.28
CA LEU A 228 -28.14 -2.93 -12.33
C LEU A 228 -26.74 -3.51 -12.30
N ALA A 229 -26.52 -4.46 -11.42
CA ALA A 229 -25.29 -5.23 -11.34
C ALA A 229 -24.93 -5.88 -12.68
N PHE A 230 -25.90 -6.53 -13.31
CA PHE A 230 -25.71 -7.18 -14.59
C PHE A 230 -25.52 -6.19 -15.75
N GLN A 231 -26.18 -5.03 -15.72
CA GLN A 231 -25.99 -3.97 -16.72
C GLN A 231 -24.57 -3.38 -16.65
N GLN A 232 -24.06 -3.10 -15.47
CA GLN A 232 -22.69 -2.64 -15.28
C GLN A 232 -21.66 -3.70 -15.73
N LEU A 233 -21.91 -4.97 -15.42
CA LEU A 233 -21.06 -6.06 -15.88
C LEU A 233 -20.94 -6.15 -17.40
N ARG A 234 -22.02 -5.91 -18.14
CA ARG A 234 -22.01 -5.95 -19.60
C ARG A 234 -21.08 -4.91 -20.24
N THR A 235 -20.73 -3.85 -19.52
CA THR A 235 -19.76 -2.83 -19.97
C THR A 235 -18.30 -3.17 -19.63
N GLN A 236 -18.10 -4.20 -18.80
CA GLN A 236 -16.79 -4.62 -18.33
C GLN A 236 -16.53 -6.07 -18.80
N SER A 237 -15.41 -6.29 -19.50
CA SER A 237 -15.00 -7.62 -19.96
C SER A 237 -14.18 -8.39 -18.93
N ASP A 238 -14.47 -8.20 -17.62
CA ASP A 238 -13.71 -8.79 -16.53
C ASP A 238 -14.39 -10.07 -16.00
N PRO A 239 -13.80 -11.25 -16.18
CA PRO A 239 -14.36 -12.52 -15.70
C PRO A 239 -14.58 -12.57 -14.20
N LEU A 240 -13.70 -11.96 -13.38
CA LEU A 240 -13.84 -11.94 -11.92
C LEU A 240 -15.14 -11.28 -11.48
N ARG A 241 -15.55 -10.21 -12.17
CA ARG A 241 -16.78 -9.49 -11.89
C ARG A 241 -18.04 -10.34 -12.15
N TYR A 242 -18.01 -11.18 -13.21
CA TYR A 242 -19.10 -12.12 -13.46
C TYR A 242 -19.18 -13.21 -12.39
N GLN A 243 -18.03 -13.69 -11.90
CA GLN A 243 -17.97 -14.65 -10.78
C GLN A 243 -18.54 -14.05 -9.49
N GLU A 244 -18.16 -12.83 -9.15
CA GLU A 244 -18.70 -12.09 -8.00
C GLU A 244 -20.22 -11.93 -8.12
N PHE A 245 -20.71 -11.58 -9.32
CA PHE A 245 -22.17 -11.48 -9.58
C PHE A 245 -22.90 -12.80 -9.35
N LEU A 246 -22.38 -13.90 -9.89
CA LEU A 246 -22.99 -15.23 -9.77
C LEU A 246 -23.04 -15.70 -8.31
N THR A 247 -22.03 -15.35 -7.52
CA THR A 247 -21.99 -15.63 -6.08
C THR A 247 -22.97 -14.75 -5.30
N ALA A 248 -23.06 -13.46 -5.64
CA ALA A 248 -23.92 -12.50 -4.97
C ALA A 248 -25.42 -12.72 -5.29
N PHE A 249 -25.74 -13.16 -6.51
CA PHE A 249 -27.11 -13.33 -6.99
C PHE A 249 -27.42 -14.74 -7.50
N PRO A 250 -27.36 -15.77 -6.64
CA PRO A 250 -27.50 -17.16 -7.03
C PRO A 250 -28.85 -17.48 -7.69
N ASP A 251 -29.94 -16.76 -7.33
CA ASP A 251 -31.31 -16.97 -7.82
C ASP A 251 -31.73 -15.91 -8.86
N SER A 252 -30.80 -15.12 -9.39
CA SER A 252 -31.12 -14.06 -10.34
C SER A 252 -31.58 -14.62 -11.68
N ARG A 253 -32.62 -14.03 -12.30
CA ARG A 253 -33.03 -14.29 -13.68
C ARG A 253 -31.91 -14.06 -14.70
N PHE A 254 -30.87 -13.31 -14.36
CA PHE A 254 -29.70 -13.02 -15.19
C PHE A 254 -28.56 -14.06 -15.05
N ARG A 255 -28.71 -15.01 -14.11
CA ARG A 255 -27.71 -16.04 -13.85
C ARG A 255 -27.27 -16.80 -15.11
N PRO A 256 -28.17 -17.28 -16.01
CA PRO A 256 -27.75 -17.94 -17.24
C PRO A 256 -26.94 -17.02 -18.15
N MET A 257 -27.34 -15.77 -18.30
CA MET A 257 -26.61 -14.80 -19.15
C MET A 257 -25.25 -14.41 -18.56
N ALA A 258 -25.16 -14.25 -17.24
CA ALA A 258 -23.90 -14.00 -16.55
C ALA A 258 -22.94 -15.21 -16.69
N ARG A 259 -23.45 -16.42 -16.52
CA ARG A 259 -22.74 -17.68 -16.76
C ARG A 259 -22.18 -17.75 -18.17
N ASP A 260 -23.03 -17.52 -19.18
CA ASP A 260 -22.61 -17.61 -20.59
C ASP A 260 -21.59 -16.52 -20.95
N SER A 261 -21.71 -15.35 -20.36
CA SER A 261 -20.73 -14.26 -20.50
C SER A 261 -19.41 -14.60 -19.83
N LEU A 262 -19.44 -15.07 -18.59
CA LEU A 262 -18.26 -15.53 -17.86
C LEU A 262 -17.55 -16.63 -18.64
N TRP A 263 -18.32 -17.60 -19.12
CA TRP A 263 -17.80 -18.68 -19.98
C TRP A 263 -17.13 -18.14 -21.25
N LYS A 264 -17.81 -17.23 -21.95
CA LYS A 264 -17.25 -16.60 -23.15
C LYS A 264 -15.92 -15.89 -22.88
N TYR A 265 -15.84 -15.11 -21.80
CA TYR A 265 -14.61 -14.39 -21.47
C TYR A 265 -13.49 -15.30 -20.96
N THR A 266 -13.85 -16.42 -20.35
CA THR A 266 -12.86 -17.41 -19.88
C THR A 266 -12.32 -18.26 -21.02
N PHE A 267 -13.15 -18.61 -22.00
CA PHE A 267 -12.84 -19.64 -23.01
C PHE A 267 -12.80 -19.15 -24.47
N SER A 268 -13.10 -17.87 -24.76
CA SER A 268 -13.10 -17.38 -26.16
C SER A 268 -11.71 -17.09 -26.71
N ASP A 269 -10.72 -16.88 -25.86
CA ASP A 269 -9.35 -16.62 -26.27
C ASP A 269 -8.50 -17.87 -25.99
N PRO A 270 -8.11 -18.63 -27.02
CA PRO A 270 -7.30 -19.85 -26.85
C PRO A 270 -5.86 -19.55 -26.38
N GLU A 271 -5.38 -18.30 -26.50
CA GLU A 271 -4.04 -17.88 -26.05
C GLU A 271 -4.05 -17.35 -24.62
N ARG A 272 -5.23 -17.06 -24.06
CA ARG A 272 -5.34 -16.57 -22.69
C ARG A 272 -5.02 -17.68 -21.69
N LYS A 273 -4.10 -17.41 -20.78
CA LYS A 273 -3.78 -18.32 -19.66
C LYS A 273 -5.04 -18.49 -18.79
N VAL A 274 -5.52 -19.73 -18.69
CA VAL A 274 -6.73 -20.07 -17.93
C VAL A 274 -6.40 -20.14 -16.45
N ASP A 275 -7.18 -19.45 -15.61
CA ASP A 275 -7.11 -19.61 -14.17
C ASP A 275 -7.96 -20.82 -13.74
N LEU A 276 -7.32 -21.85 -13.19
CA LEU A 276 -8.01 -23.05 -12.69
C LEU A 276 -9.01 -22.76 -11.58
N ARG A 277 -8.83 -21.70 -10.79
CA ARG A 277 -9.81 -21.30 -9.76
C ARG A 277 -11.13 -20.87 -10.40
N GLN A 278 -11.07 -20.11 -11.49
CA GLN A 278 -12.25 -19.74 -12.25
C GLN A 278 -12.92 -20.95 -12.88
N LEU A 279 -12.12 -21.88 -13.40
CA LEU A 279 -12.61 -23.10 -13.99
C LEU A 279 -13.22 -24.04 -12.95
N ALA A 280 -12.63 -24.16 -11.76
CA ALA A 280 -13.17 -24.91 -10.63
C ALA A 280 -14.51 -24.32 -10.17
N PHE A 281 -14.60 -23.01 -10.05
CA PHE A 281 -15.87 -22.33 -9.75
C PHE A 281 -16.97 -22.69 -10.77
N PHE A 282 -16.62 -22.71 -12.06
CA PHE A 282 -17.56 -23.14 -13.10
C PHE A 282 -18.01 -24.59 -12.97
N ALA A 283 -17.06 -25.46 -12.66
CA ALA A 283 -17.36 -26.86 -12.48
C ALA A 283 -18.30 -27.09 -11.28
N GLU A 284 -18.04 -26.43 -10.17
CA GLU A 284 -18.86 -26.51 -8.95
C GLU A 284 -20.27 -25.93 -9.15
N GLU A 285 -20.37 -24.77 -9.82
CA GLU A 285 -21.63 -24.06 -9.98
C GLU A 285 -22.53 -24.61 -11.08
N PHE A 286 -21.94 -25.09 -12.18
CA PHE A 286 -22.69 -25.43 -13.38
C PHE A 286 -22.53 -26.90 -13.82
N GLY A 287 -21.63 -27.65 -13.19
CA GLY A 287 -21.44 -29.05 -13.42
C GLY A 287 -21.30 -29.43 -14.91
N GLN A 288 -21.96 -30.49 -15.30
CA GLN A 288 -21.94 -31.01 -16.68
C GLN A 288 -22.54 -30.05 -17.73
N GLU A 289 -23.40 -29.11 -17.34
CA GLU A 289 -23.93 -28.12 -18.27
C GLU A 289 -22.85 -27.17 -18.80
N ALA A 290 -21.81 -26.97 -17.99
CA ALA A 290 -20.69 -26.13 -18.35
C ALA A 290 -19.47 -26.90 -18.91
N LEU A 291 -19.37 -28.19 -18.65
CA LEU A 291 -18.23 -29.03 -19.03
C LEU A 291 -18.68 -30.07 -20.04
N THR A 292 -18.73 -29.67 -21.32
CA THR A 292 -19.10 -30.58 -22.41
C THR A 292 -17.88 -31.25 -23.02
N PRO A 293 -18.03 -32.46 -23.64
CA PRO A 293 -16.89 -33.21 -24.23
C PRO A 293 -16.09 -32.45 -25.28
N GLU A 294 -16.70 -31.49 -26.00
CA GLU A 294 -16.02 -30.64 -26.98
C GLU A 294 -14.92 -29.76 -26.33
N ARG A 295 -14.97 -29.62 -25.02
CA ARG A 295 -14.01 -28.82 -24.24
C ARG A 295 -12.87 -29.61 -23.67
N ASP A 296 -12.84 -30.90 -23.88
CA ASP A 296 -11.76 -31.79 -23.41
C ASP A 296 -10.34 -31.29 -23.78
N PRO A 297 -10.05 -30.89 -25.05
CA PRO A 297 -8.72 -30.35 -25.38
C PRO A 297 -8.36 -29.04 -24.64
N PHE A 298 -9.35 -28.27 -24.32
CA PHE A 298 -9.15 -27.03 -23.58
C PHE A 298 -8.86 -27.30 -22.10
N LEU A 299 -9.63 -28.16 -21.46
CA LEU A 299 -9.44 -28.57 -20.06
C LEU A 299 -8.07 -29.24 -19.88
N ALA A 300 -7.71 -30.12 -20.80
CA ALA A 300 -6.39 -30.76 -20.83
C ALA A 300 -5.26 -29.74 -20.83
N ARG A 301 -5.30 -28.76 -21.74
CA ARG A 301 -4.30 -27.67 -21.81
C ARG A 301 -4.29 -26.79 -20.57
N ALA A 302 -5.45 -26.49 -20.00
CA ALA A 302 -5.55 -25.67 -18.78
C ALA A 302 -4.87 -26.34 -17.59
N ILE A 303 -5.13 -27.65 -17.39
CA ILE A 303 -4.52 -28.43 -16.30
C ILE A 303 -3.02 -28.66 -16.54
N GLU A 304 -2.61 -28.86 -17.80
CA GLU A 304 -1.21 -29.00 -18.14
C GLU A 304 -0.41 -27.70 -17.93
N ALA A 305 -1.02 -26.55 -18.22
CA ALA A 305 -0.41 -25.24 -18.03
C ALA A 305 -0.38 -24.79 -16.55
N ASP A 306 -1.29 -25.33 -15.73
CA ASP A 306 -1.36 -25.07 -14.30
C ASP A 306 -1.61 -26.39 -13.55
N PRO A 307 -0.58 -27.18 -13.26
CA PRO A 307 -0.72 -28.52 -12.73
C PRO A 307 -0.97 -28.56 -11.18
N ARG A 308 -1.66 -27.57 -10.63
CA ARG A 308 -2.09 -27.58 -9.22
C ARG A 308 -3.28 -28.52 -9.04
N TYR A 309 -2.99 -29.75 -8.58
CA TYR A 309 -3.99 -30.81 -8.54
C TYR A 309 -5.21 -30.48 -7.67
N GLU A 310 -5.02 -29.85 -6.51
CA GLU A 310 -6.15 -29.49 -5.64
C GLU A 310 -7.09 -28.46 -6.29
N LEU A 311 -6.61 -27.62 -7.19
CA LEU A 311 -7.46 -26.72 -7.99
C LEU A 311 -8.13 -27.43 -9.16
N ALA A 312 -7.50 -28.46 -9.73
CA ALA A 312 -8.10 -29.27 -10.79
C ALA A 312 -9.16 -30.24 -10.25
N LYS A 313 -9.01 -30.72 -9.03
CA LYS A 313 -9.86 -31.73 -8.40
C LYS A 313 -11.36 -31.44 -8.42
N PRO A 314 -11.85 -30.25 -8.08
CA PRO A 314 -13.28 -29.90 -8.21
C PRO A 314 -13.78 -30.03 -9.64
N ILE A 315 -12.96 -29.68 -10.64
CA ILE A 315 -13.29 -29.82 -12.06
C ILE A 315 -13.48 -31.28 -12.41
N LEU A 316 -12.51 -32.12 -12.01
CA LEU A 316 -12.48 -33.55 -12.32
C LEU A 316 -13.65 -34.32 -11.72
N LEU A 317 -14.23 -33.86 -10.60
CA LEU A 317 -15.41 -34.48 -9.98
C LEU A 317 -16.66 -34.44 -10.86
N HIS A 318 -16.72 -33.52 -11.83
CA HIS A 318 -17.85 -33.34 -12.75
C HIS A 318 -17.61 -33.96 -14.12
N LEU A 319 -16.42 -34.59 -14.37
CA LEU A 319 -16.05 -35.18 -15.65
C LEU A 319 -16.17 -36.71 -15.62
N GLU A 320 -16.77 -37.25 -16.67
CA GLU A 320 -16.75 -38.69 -16.92
C GLU A 320 -15.49 -39.04 -17.74
N PRO A 321 -14.54 -39.85 -17.22
CA PRO A 321 -13.25 -40.09 -17.87
C PRO A 321 -13.32 -40.48 -19.35
N ARG A 322 -14.33 -41.28 -19.72
CA ARG A 322 -14.52 -41.74 -21.12
C ARG A 322 -14.90 -40.62 -22.08
N GLN A 323 -15.50 -39.56 -21.58
CA GLN A 323 -15.91 -38.39 -22.37
C GLN A 323 -14.82 -37.31 -22.43
N PHE A 324 -13.84 -37.37 -21.54
CA PHE A 324 -12.74 -36.40 -21.41
C PHE A 324 -11.36 -37.09 -21.41
N PRO A 325 -11.05 -37.88 -22.48
CA PRO A 325 -9.83 -38.68 -22.48
C PRO A 325 -8.55 -37.88 -22.48
N GLN A 326 -8.50 -36.66 -23.07
CA GLN A 326 -7.32 -35.84 -23.10
C GLN A 326 -7.05 -35.21 -21.70
N THR A 327 -8.08 -34.72 -21.03
CA THR A 327 -7.98 -34.19 -19.67
C THR A 327 -7.46 -35.27 -18.71
N PHE A 328 -8.04 -36.49 -18.75
CA PHE A 328 -7.60 -37.56 -17.87
C PHE A 328 -6.25 -38.14 -18.23
N GLU A 329 -5.83 -38.09 -19.50
CA GLU A 329 -4.45 -38.40 -19.89
C GLU A 329 -3.44 -37.43 -19.25
N VAL A 330 -3.72 -36.12 -19.27
CA VAL A 330 -2.88 -35.13 -18.60
C VAL A 330 -2.83 -35.40 -17.11
N VAL A 331 -3.98 -35.57 -16.48
CA VAL A 331 -4.08 -35.86 -15.04
C VAL A 331 -3.33 -37.13 -14.68
N TYR A 332 -3.46 -38.20 -15.48
CA TYR A 332 -2.73 -39.42 -15.26
C TYR A 332 -1.21 -39.22 -15.39
N ARG A 333 -0.74 -38.50 -16.40
CA ARG A 333 0.70 -38.22 -16.57
C ARG A 333 1.26 -37.48 -15.35
N LEU A 334 0.50 -36.53 -14.78
CA LEU A 334 0.91 -35.84 -13.56
C LEU A 334 1.04 -36.82 -12.37
N HIS A 335 0.09 -37.75 -12.20
CA HIS A 335 0.16 -38.79 -11.16
C HIS A 335 1.33 -39.75 -11.37
N ALA A 336 1.48 -40.26 -12.59
CA ALA A 336 2.54 -41.20 -12.93
C ALA A 336 3.94 -40.60 -12.84
N HIS A 337 4.05 -39.27 -13.10
CA HIS A 337 5.32 -38.56 -13.04
C HIS A 337 5.88 -38.49 -11.61
N THR A 338 5.04 -38.51 -10.57
CA THR A 338 5.51 -38.56 -9.17
C THR A 338 6.22 -39.87 -8.83
N GLY A 339 5.83 -40.96 -9.47
CA GLY A 339 6.31 -42.31 -9.18
C GLY A 339 5.88 -42.81 -7.80
N GLU A 340 5.02 -42.07 -7.07
CA GLU A 340 4.57 -42.43 -5.74
C GLU A 340 3.38 -43.38 -5.77
N LEU A 341 3.49 -44.46 -5.02
CA LEU A 341 2.49 -45.56 -5.02
C LEU A 341 1.12 -45.05 -4.55
N GLU A 342 1.08 -44.29 -3.46
CA GLU A 342 -0.17 -43.79 -2.86
C GLU A 342 -0.92 -42.83 -3.81
N ILE A 343 -0.20 -41.96 -4.52
CA ILE A 343 -0.76 -41.03 -5.51
C ILE A 343 -1.36 -41.80 -6.69
N LEU A 344 -0.67 -42.81 -7.19
CA LEU A 344 -1.16 -43.67 -8.27
C LEU A 344 -2.35 -44.56 -7.85
N GLU A 345 -2.34 -45.08 -6.65
CA GLU A 345 -3.47 -45.87 -6.09
C GLU A 345 -4.70 -44.96 -5.83
N ASP A 346 -4.52 -43.72 -5.46
CA ASP A 346 -5.62 -42.75 -5.32
C ASP A 346 -6.23 -42.44 -6.69
N PHE A 347 -5.42 -42.23 -7.74
CA PHE A 347 -5.90 -42.08 -9.11
C PHE A 347 -6.70 -43.29 -9.57
N ALA A 348 -6.14 -44.49 -9.41
CA ALA A 348 -6.79 -45.75 -9.81
C ALA A 348 -8.17 -45.93 -9.12
N ARG A 349 -8.28 -45.56 -7.86
CA ARG A 349 -9.53 -45.65 -7.10
C ARG A 349 -10.57 -44.64 -7.55
N ARG A 350 -10.15 -43.41 -7.82
CA ARG A 350 -11.06 -42.30 -8.22
C ARG A 350 -11.49 -42.40 -9.68
N TYR A 351 -10.61 -42.84 -10.55
CA TYR A 351 -10.81 -42.78 -12.00
C TYR A 351 -10.49 -44.14 -12.68
N PRO A 352 -11.19 -45.21 -12.31
CA PRO A 352 -10.81 -46.59 -12.74
C PRO A 352 -10.90 -46.83 -14.24
N THR A 353 -11.58 -45.95 -14.98
CA THR A 353 -11.77 -46.08 -16.44
C THR A 353 -10.99 -45.02 -17.25
N ALA A 354 -10.16 -44.22 -16.57
CA ALA A 354 -9.50 -43.07 -17.19
C ALA A 354 -8.30 -43.44 -18.03
N VAL A 355 -7.68 -44.57 -17.79
CA VAL A 355 -6.45 -45.02 -18.46
C VAL A 355 -6.50 -46.53 -18.71
N ASP A 356 -5.69 -46.98 -19.66
CA ASP A 356 -5.54 -48.43 -19.93
C ASP A 356 -5.04 -49.17 -18.70
N SER A 357 -5.73 -50.26 -18.35
CA SER A 357 -5.43 -51.05 -17.15
C SER A 357 -4.02 -51.63 -17.16
N ALA A 358 -3.49 -52.03 -18.30
CA ALA A 358 -2.14 -52.60 -18.42
C ALA A 358 -1.08 -51.53 -18.12
N ARG A 359 -1.26 -50.32 -18.63
CA ARG A 359 -0.38 -49.15 -18.33
C ARG A 359 -0.39 -48.80 -16.86
N LEU A 360 -1.58 -48.68 -16.25
CA LEU A 360 -1.72 -48.40 -14.82
C LEU A 360 -1.05 -49.46 -13.94
N GLN A 361 -1.23 -50.78 -14.27
CA GLN A 361 -0.58 -51.87 -13.54
C GLN A 361 0.94 -51.85 -13.71
N HIS A 362 1.45 -51.46 -14.89
CA HIS A 362 2.87 -51.28 -15.14
C HIS A 362 3.46 -50.19 -14.20
N ASP A 363 2.81 -49.00 -14.12
CA ASP A 363 3.31 -47.87 -13.36
C ASP A 363 3.19 -48.15 -11.86
N LEU A 364 2.11 -48.79 -11.39
CA LEU A 364 1.97 -49.27 -10.02
C LEU A 364 3.07 -50.29 -9.63
N ALA A 365 3.43 -51.19 -10.54
CA ALA A 365 4.51 -52.13 -10.33
C ALA A 365 5.88 -51.44 -10.23
N ALA A 366 6.11 -50.41 -11.03
CA ALA A 366 7.30 -49.60 -10.99
C ALA A 366 7.37 -48.79 -9.66
N ALA A 367 6.28 -48.17 -9.26
CA ALA A 367 6.20 -47.41 -8.00
C ALA A 367 6.52 -48.28 -6.76
N ARG A 368 6.11 -49.54 -6.73
CA ARG A 368 6.45 -50.49 -5.66
C ARG A 368 7.94 -50.79 -5.55
N LEU A 369 8.74 -50.52 -6.61
CA LEU A 369 10.19 -50.70 -6.56
C LEU A 369 10.93 -49.52 -5.96
N LEU A 370 10.33 -48.31 -5.96
CA LEU A 370 10.94 -47.06 -5.53
C LEU A 370 11.57 -47.15 -4.10
N PRO A 371 10.91 -47.69 -3.06
CA PRO A 371 11.49 -47.78 -1.74
C PRO A 371 12.78 -48.59 -1.64
N ASN A 372 13.01 -49.49 -2.62
CA ASN A 372 14.20 -50.34 -2.64
C ASN A 372 15.48 -49.58 -3.04
N LEU A 373 15.33 -48.43 -3.74
CA LEU A 373 16.45 -47.61 -4.16
C LEU A 373 17.08 -46.88 -2.98
N LYS A 374 16.28 -46.48 -1.98
CA LYS A 374 16.74 -45.66 -0.87
C LYS A 374 17.46 -44.39 -1.36
N LEU A 375 16.76 -43.58 -2.13
CA LEU A 375 17.32 -42.42 -2.82
C LEU A 375 17.91 -41.37 -1.83
N GLU A 376 17.49 -41.40 -0.59
CA GLU A 376 18.02 -40.59 0.50
C GLU A 376 19.50 -40.92 0.82
N ASN A 377 19.97 -42.12 0.44
CA ASN A 377 21.34 -42.53 0.65
C ASN A 377 22.17 -42.36 -0.65
N GLY A 378 23.47 -42.23 -0.52
CA GLY A 378 24.38 -42.18 -1.64
C GLY A 378 24.34 -43.46 -2.47
N PHE A 379 24.69 -43.35 -3.76
CA PHE A 379 24.73 -44.50 -4.67
C PHE A 379 25.90 -45.45 -4.34
N LEU A 380 25.54 -46.75 -4.18
CA LEU A 380 26.51 -47.82 -4.03
C LEU A 380 26.55 -48.70 -5.30
N GLU A 381 27.75 -48.94 -5.83
CA GLU A 381 27.95 -49.73 -7.04
C GLU A 381 27.36 -51.14 -6.95
N SER A 382 27.33 -51.72 -5.74
CA SER A 382 26.67 -53.01 -5.46
C SER A 382 25.16 -53.01 -5.65
N LYS A 383 24.55 -51.82 -5.82
CA LYS A 383 23.10 -51.65 -6.06
C LYS A 383 22.77 -51.28 -7.49
N ARG A 384 23.75 -51.18 -8.38
CA ARG A 384 23.59 -50.76 -9.77
C ARG A 384 22.42 -51.46 -10.46
N ASP A 385 22.34 -52.80 -10.36
CA ASP A 385 21.30 -53.60 -10.98
C ASP A 385 19.89 -53.19 -10.50
N ILE A 386 19.75 -52.76 -9.25
CA ILE A 386 18.46 -52.30 -8.68
C ILE A 386 18.06 -50.99 -9.31
N PHE A 387 18.99 -50.03 -9.44
CA PHE A 387 18.77 -48.73 -10.08
C PHE A 387 18.47 -48.90 -11.56
N GLU A 388 19.22 -49.69 -12.30
CA GLU A 388 19.01 -49.96 -13.74
C GLU A 388 17.65 -50.63 -13.98
N ASN A 389 17.27 -51.62 -13.17
CA ASN A 389 15.95 -52.25 -13.27
C ASN A 389 14.82 -51.23 -13.02
N TYR A 390 15.02 -50.31 -12.08
CA TYR A 390 14.05 -49.24 -11.85
C TYR A 390 13.96 -48.27 -13.01
N LEU A 391 15.10 -47.77 -13.51
CA LEU A 391 15.14 -46.87 -14.68
C LEU A 391 14.41 -47.50 -15.88
N GLN A 392 14.66 -48.77 -16.20
CA GLN A 392 14.01 -49.46 -17.33
C GLN A 392 12.49 -49.59 -17.20
N ARG A 393 11.97 -49.57 -15.98
CA ARG A 393 10.53 -49.74 -15.71
C ARG A 393 9.79 -48.44 -15.43
N ALA A 394 10.48 -47.45 -14.87
CA ALA A 394 9.85 -46.28 -14.29
C ALA A 394 10.14 -44.99 -15.05
N ALA A 395 11.21 -44.95 -15.87
CA ALA A 395 11.49 -43.75 -16.63
C ALA A 395 10.38 -43.47 -17.65
N PRO A 396 10.01 -42.21 -17.84
CA PRO A 396 10.67 -40.97 -17.44
C PRO A 396 10.12 -40.27 -16.15
N ASN A 397 9.61 -41.04 -15.18
CA ASN A 397 9.11 -40.38 -13.95
C ASN A 397 10.24 -39.65 -13.20
N HIS A 398 9.88 -38.77 -12.24
CA HIS A 398 10.84 -37.96 -11.50
C HIS A 398 11.83 -38.79 -10.66
N PRO A 399 11.39 -39.81 -9.88
CA PRO A 399 12.34 -40.67 -9.15
C PRO A 399 13.35 -41.37 -10.02
N SER A 400 13.03 -41.66 -11.30
CA SER A 400 14.01 -42.21 -12.26
C SER A 400 15.10 -41.18 -12.58
N PHE A 401 14.72 -39.91 -12.77
CA PHE A 401 15.70 -38.85 -12.96
C PHE A 401 16.61 -38.70 -11.75
N VAL A 402 16.06 -38.68 -10.53
CA VAL A 402 16.83 -38.67 -9.27
C VAL A 402 17.74 -39.89 -9.15
N ALA A 403 17.23 -41.09 -9.53
CA ALA A 403 18.03 -42.32 -9.52
C ALA A 403 19.24 -42.21 -10.50
N LEU A 404 19.04 -41.60 -11.66
CA LEU A 404 20.13 -41.35 -12.61
C LEU A 404 21.15 -40.37 -12.03
N GLN A 405 20.70 -39.25 -11.43
CA GLN A 405 21.60 -38.30 -10.74
C GLN A 405 22.44 -39.00 -9.67
N LYS A 406 21.82 -39.88 -8.87
CA LYS A 406 22.55 -40.68 -7.86
C LYS A 406 23.59 -41.58 -8.48
N MET A 407 23.32 -42.21 -9.61
CA MET A 407 24.31 -43.05 -10.30
C MET A 407 25.50 -42.23 -10.83
N LEU A 408 25.28 -40.95 -11.15
CA LEU A 408 26.34 -40.02 -11.60
C LEU A 408 27.19 -39.46 -10.44
N GLU A 409 26.74 -39.59 -9.19
CA GLU A 409 27.32 -38.92 -8.01
C GLU A 409 28.86 -39.02 -7.97
N ARG A 410 29.42 -40.21 -8.20
CA ARG A 410 30.88 -40.41 -8.17
C ARG A 410 31.64 -39.68 -9.28
N GLN A 411 31.06 -39.61 -10.46
CA GLN A 411 31.63 -38.88 -11.60
C GLN A 411 31.59 -37.39 -11.36
N LEU A 412 30.45 -36.89 -10.89
CA LEU A 412 30.22 -35.46 -10.57
C LEU A 412 31.16 -34.98 -9.46
N VAL A 413 31.29 -35.74 -8.35
CA VAL A 413 32.24 -35.41 -7.26
C VAL A 413 33.69 -35.37 -7.71
N ARG A 414 34.06 -36.25 -8.70
CA ARG A 414 35.40 -36.26 -9.28
C ARG A 414 35.58 -35.24 -10.40
N LYS A 415 34.56 -34.45 -10.70
CA LYS A 415 34.53 -33.51 -11.84
C LYS A 415 34.77 -34.22 -13.20
N ASP A 416 34.40 -35.50 -13.30
CA ASP A 416 34.45 -36.24 -14.54
C ASP A 416 33.21 -35.94 -15.40
N TRP A 417 33.19 -34.73 -15.91
CA TRP A 417 32.05 -34.19 -16.67
C TRP A 417 31.81 -34.96 -17.98
N ILE A 418 32.88 -35.45 -18.60
CA ILE A 418 32.79 -36.23 -19.86
C ILE A 418 32.16 -37.57 -19.57
N GLY A 419 32.71 -38.34 -18.62
CA GLY A 419 32.15 -39.63 -18.24
C GLY A 419 30.69 -39.53 -17.74
N ALA A 420 30.33 -38.47 -16.98
CA ALA A 420 28.96 -38.25 -16.59
C ALA A 420 28.01 -38.03 -17.79
N ARG A 421 28.41 -37.25 -18.78
CA ARG A 421 27.64 -37.07 -20.01
C ARG A 421 27.47 -38.37 -20.81
N GLU A 422 28.52 -39.17 -20.94
CA GLU A 422 28.46 -40.49 -21.61
C GLU A 422 27.48 -41.41 -20.87
N THR A 423 27.47 -41.39 -19.56
CA THR A 423 26.53 -42.16 -18.74
C THR A 423 25.10 -41.69 -18.97
N ILE A 424 24.83 -40.40 -19.01
CA ILE A 424 23.50 -39.83 -19.30
C ILE A 424 23.03 -40.27 -20.68
N GLU A 425 23.87 -40.15 -21.69
CA GLU A 425 23.54 -40.57 -23.07
C GLU A 425 23.20 -42.08 -23.20
N THR A 426 23.78 -42.92 -22.33
CA THR A 426 23.44 -44.34 -22.26
C THR A 426 22.02 -44.60 -21.82
N TYR A 427 21.49 -43.79 -20.86
CA TYR A 427 20.14 -43.94 -20.32
C TYR A 427 19.10 -43.01 -21.00
N ARG A 428 19.53 -42.06 -21.82
CA ARG A 428 18.65 -41.09 -22.50
C ARG A 428 17.48 -41.73 -23.24
N PRO A 429 17.67 -42.90 -23.99
CA PRO A 429 16.55 -43.54 -24.68
C PRO A 429 15.40 -43.97 -23.78
N LEU A 430 15.60 -44.10 -22.46
CA LEU A 430 14.55 -44.45 -21.50
C LEU A 430 13.67 -43.27 -21.15
N PHE A 431 14.21 -42.03 -21.25
CA PHE A 431 13.51 -40.79 -20.88
C PHE A 431 12.82 -40.12 -22.07
N GLY A 432 13.26 -40.47 -23.31
CA GLY A 432 12.82 -39.83 -24.53
C GLY A 432 13.65 -38.59 -24.90
N ASP A 433 13.55 -38.19 -26.18
CA ASP A 433 14.34 -37.07 -26.71
C ASP A 433 13.88 -35.71 -26.20
N ASP A 434 12.64 -35.63 -25.70
CA ASP A 434 11.97 -34.40 -25.23
C ASP A 434 12.14 -34.14 -23.73
N ASP A 435 12.83 -34.99 -22.96
CA ASP A 435 13.03 -34.78 -21.55
C ASP A 435 13.94 -33.57 -21.31
N GLN A 436 13.31 -32.44 -20.92
CA GLN A 436 13.99 -31.17 -20.70
C GLN A 436 15.03 -31.27 -19.58
N ARG A 437 14.78 -32.05 -18.52
CA ARG A 437 15.68 -32.22 -17.37
C ARG A 437 17.02 -32.81 -17.77
N LEU A 438 16.99 -33.84 -18.62
CA LEU A 438 18.22 -34.42 -19.18
C LEU A 438 18.94 -33.46 -20.12
N SER A 439 18.19 -32.72 -20.92
CA SER A 439 18.75 -31.72 -21.84
C SER A 439 19.43 -30.60 -21.07
N ASP A 440 18.80 -30.12 -19.98
CA ASP A 440 19.36 -29.10 -19.11
C ASP A 440 20.59 -29.61 -18.37
N LEU A 441 20.55 -30.84 -17.84
CA LEU A 441 21.70 -31.46 -17.17
C LEU A 441 22.88 -31.65 -18.14
N LEU A 442 22.65 -32.14 -19.35
CA LEU A 442 23.69 -32.25 -20.37
C LEU A 442 24.29 -30.90 -20.76
N ALA A 443 23.45 -29.89 -20.92
CA ALA A 443 23.89 -28.52 -21.17
C ALA A 443 24.70 -27.96 -20.02
N LEU A 444 24.27 -28.18 -18.77
CA LEU A 444 24.95 -27.77 -17.54
C LEU A 444 26.37 -28.41 -17.46
N LEU A 445 26.48 -29.73 -17.68
CA LEU A 445 27.76 -30.45 -17.67
C LEU A 445 28.70 -29.98 -18.78
N GLY A 446 28.13 -29.53 -19.92
CA GLY A 446 28.87 -29.01 -21.06
C GLY A 446 29.35 -27.57 -20.94
N ARG A 447 28.85 -26.81 -19.97
CA ARG A 447 29.29 -25.41 -19.72
C ARG A 447 30.77 -25.37 -19.29
N PRO A 448 31.55 -24.39 -19.77
CA PRO A 448 32.89 -24.15 -19.22
C PRO A 448 32.83 -23.84 -17.72
N GLU A 449 33.86 -24.18 -16.99
CA GLU A 449 34.01 -23.77 -15.62
C GLU A 449 34.35 -22.27 -15.57
N LEU A 450 33.77 -21.55 -14.62
CA LEU A 450 34.01 -20.13 -14.38
C LEU A 450 35.25 -19.91 -13.48
N GLY A 451 35.81 -20.99 -12.93
CA GLY A 451 36.93 -20.94 -12.00
C GLY A 451 36.51 -20.44 -10.61
N LEU A 452 35.27 -20.74 -10.20
CA LEU A 452 34.80 -20.39 -8.87
C LEU A 452 35.40 -21.32 -7.83
N GLU A 453 36.03 -20.74 -6.81
CA GLU A 453 36.61 -21.47 -5.69
C GLU A 453 35.89 -21.07 -4.39
N PRO A 454 34.86 -21.83 -3.98
CA PRO A 454 34.21 -21.60 -2.71
C PRO A 454 35.15 -21.76 -1.54
N GLU A 455 35.24 -20.75 -0.70
CA GLU A 455 36.03 -20.73 0.52
C GLU A 455 35.15 -20.96 1.73
N ARG A 456 35.58 -21.90 2.60
CA ARG A 456 34.90 -22.10 3.87
C ARG A 456 35.14 -20.90 4.79
N LEU A 457 34.13 -20.31 5.39
CA LEU A 457 34.27 -19.24 6.36
C LEU A 457 35.11 -19.69 7.57
N PRO A 458 35.82 -18.77 8.24
CA PRO A 458 36.75 -19.11 9.32
C PRO A 458 36.03 -19.75 10.53
N ALA A 459 36.86 -20.28 11.45
CA ALA A 459 36.39 -20.94 12.68
C ALA A 459 35.67 -19.99 13.64
N THR A 460 35.72 -18.69 13.42
CA THR A 460 34.92 -17.68 14.12
C THR A 460 33.45 -17.78 13.75
N ILE A 461 33.14 -18.31 12.57
CA ILE A 461 31.78 -18.55 12.03
C ILE A 461 31.46 -20.04 12.09
N ASN A 462 32.20 -20.89 11.35
CA ASN A 462 31.97 -22.31 11.29
C ASN A 462 32.62 -23.02 12.48
N SER A 463 31.83 -23.80 13.20
CA SER A 463 32.28 -24.55 14.37
C SER A 463 32.41 -26.05 14.07
N GLY A 464 32.31 -26.89 15.06
CA GLY A 464 32.14 -28.32 14.91
C GLY A 464 30.68 -28.77 14.78
N GLN A 465 29.74 -27.85 14.65
CA GLN A 465 28.31 -28.08 14.53
C GLN A 465 27.83 -27.80 13.09
N HIS A 466 26.52 -27.70 12.85
CA HIS A 466 25.97 -27.29 11.56
C HIS A 466 25.71 -25.79 11.57
N GLU A 467 26.25 -25.07 10.59
CA GLU A 467 25.96 -23.67 10.32
C GLU A 467 25.28 -23.52 8.97
N TYR A 468 24.16 -22.81 8.93
CA TYR A 468 23.36 -22.63 7.72
C TYR A 468 22.49 -21.36 7.77
N THR A 469 21.72 -21.08 6.70
CA THR A 469 20.91 -19.87 6.52
C THR A 469 21.67 -18.57 6.76
N PRO A 470 22.75 -18.31 6.03
CA PRO A 470 23.45 -17.04 6.15
C PRO A 470 22.52 -15.88 5.73
N VAL A 471 22.53 -14.79 6.49
CA VAL A 471 21.80 -13.54 6.23
C VAL A 471 22.76 -12.39 6.49
N LEU A 472 23.05 -11.61 5.45
CA LEU A 472 23.94 -10.45 5.55
C LEU A 472 23.13 -9.19 5.80
N SER A 473 23.70 -8.25 6.56
CA SER A 473 23.26 -6.86 6.54
C SER A 473 23.59 -6.22 5.19
N ALA A 474 22.80 -5.22 4.80
CA ALA A 474 22.96 -4.57 3.50
C ALA A 474 24.35 -3.90 3.33
N ASP A 475 24.98 -3.50 4.43
CA ASP A 475 26.35 -2.96 4.44
C ASP A 475 27.45 -4.04 4.46
N ASN A 476 27.09 -5.32 4.36
CA ASN A 476 27.96 -6.50 4.41
C ASN A 476 28.84 -6.60 5.70
N ARG A 477 28.45 -5.94 6.78
CA ARG A 477 29.22 -5.91 8.04
C ARG A 477 28.70 -6.81 9.13
N GLN A 478 27.50 -7.35 8.99
CA GLN A 478 26.92 -8.29 9.93
C GLN A 478 26.47 -9.54 9.20
N LEU A 479 26.76 -10.69 9.77
CA LEU A 479 26.33 -12.00 9.31
C LEU A 479 25.51 -12.64 10.42
N TYR A 480 24.25 -12.90 10.13
CA TYR A 480 23.34 -13.70 10.94
C TYR A 480 23.26 -15.10 10.34
N PHE A 481 23.18 -16.13 11.16
CA PHE A 481 23.06 -17.49 10.67
C PHE A 481 22.48 -18.40 11.75
N CYS A 482 21.99 -19.56 11.36
CA CYS A 482 21.59 -20.62 12.27
C CYS A 482 22.79 -21.49 12.62
N ARG A 483 22.96 -21.81 13.90
CA ARG A 483 23.83 -22.90 14.37
C ARG A 483 23.00 -23.92 15.10
N PHE A 484 23.12 -25.18 14.71
CA PHE A 484 22.49 -26.28 15.38
C PHE A 484 23.48 -26.91 16.36
N GLU A 485 23.16 -26.80 17.63
CA GLU A 485 23.92 -27.44 18.72
C GLU A 485 23.06 -28.60 19.33
N THR A 486 22.21 -28.30 20.28
CA THR A 486 21.13 -29.16 20.76
C THR A 486 19.77 -28.77 20.20
N ASP A 487 19.70 -27.54 19.68
CA ASP A 487 18.58 -26.93 18.99
C ASP A 487 19.11 -25.88 17.99
N GLU A 488 18.27 -25.45 17.10
CA GLU A 488 18.58 -24.38 16.15
C GLU A 488 18.54 -23.03 16.87
N ASN A 489 19.63 -22.28 16.79
CA ASN A 489 19.78 -20.96 17.40
C ASN A 489 20.34 -19.93 16.43
N ILE A 490 19.89 -18.68 16.55
CA ILE A 490 20.35 -17.56 15.75
C ILE A 490 21.64 -16.99 16.36
N TYR A 491 22.68 -16.95 15.55
CA TYR A 491 23.98 -16.36 15.88
C TYR A 491 24.23 -15.12 15.03
N ARG A 492 25.06 -14.21 15.51
CA ARG A 492 25.52 -13.02 14.80
C ARG A 492 27.04 -12.92 14.89
N SER A 493 27.67 -12.53 13.78
CA SER A 493 29.06 -12.07 13.76
C SER A 493 29.15 -10.70 13.08
N THR A 494 30.17 -9.93 13.43
CA THR A 494 30.49 -8.62 12.83
C THR A 494 31.78 -8.68 12.04
N TRP A 495 31.83 -7.94 10.93
CA TRP A 495 33.04 -7.77 10.12
C TRP A 495 33.80 -6.54 10.61
N GLU A 496 34.97 -6.76 11.24
CA GLU A 496 35.81 -5.72 11.80
C GLU A 496 37.27 -5.98 11.44
N GLN A 497 38.03 -4.93 11.11
CA GLN A 497 39.43 -4.98 10.78
C GLN A 497 39.80 -5.99 9.67
N GLY A 498 38.88 -6.28 8.75
CA GLY A 498 39.08 -7.22 7.65
C GLY A 498 38.84 -8.68 7.99
N GLU A 499 38.21 -8.98 9.14
CA GLU A 499 37.93 -10.35 9.59
C GLU A 499 36.54 -10.47 10.24
N TRP A 500 35.93 -11.64 10.10
CA TRP A 500 34.71 -12.00 10.85
C TRP A 500 35.08 -12.28 12.31
N GLN A 501 34.44 -11.55 13.21
CA GLN A 501 34.60 -11.73 14.65
C GLN A 501 33.93 -13.02 15.11
N LYS A 502 34.25 -13.48 16.33
CA LYS A 502 33.62 -14.66 16.91
C LYS A 502 32.09 -14.49 16.97
N ALA A 503 31.40 -15.45 16.40
CA ALA A 503 29.94 -15.43 16.42
C ALA A 503 29.36 -15.64 17.82
N GLU A 504 28.34 -14.86 18.16
CA GLU A 504 27.63 -14.88 19.43
C GLU A 504 26.14 -15.16 19.23
N PRO A 505 25.52 -15.97 20.12
CA PRO A 505 24.08 -16.20 20.06
C PRO A 505 23.32 -14.91 20.44
N ILE A 506 22.16 -14.71 19.82
CA ILE A 506 21.28 -13.56 20.15
C ILE A 506 20.24 -14.05 21.15
N ALA A 507 20.45 -13.72 22.42
CA ALA A 507 19.62 -14.24 23.51
C ALA A 507 18.14 -13.94 23.34
N GLU A 508 17.79 -12.70 22.96
CA GLU A 508 16.38 -12.24 22.83
C GLU A 508 15.62 -12.98 21.73
N LEU A 509 16.32 -13.54 20.74
CA LEU A 509 15.71 -14.30 19.65
C LEU A 509 15.69 -15.80 19.92
N ASN A 510 16.50 -16.28 20.85
CA ASN A 510 16.66 -17.70 21.15
C ASN A 510 15.92 -18.14 22.42
N GLU A 511 15.70 -17.25 23.39
CA GLU A 511 15.06 -17.58 24.66
C GLU A 511 13.57 -17.94 24.52
N GLY A 512 13.18 -19.07 25.07
CA GLY A 512 11.77 -19.53 25.16
C GLY A 512 11.16 -20.07 23.86
N PHE A 513 11.92 -20.11 22.79
CA PHE A 513 11.53 -20.67 21.49
C PHE A 513 12.30 -21.99 21.25
N GLY A 514 12.00 -22.68 20.21
CA GLY A 514 12.74 -23.84 19.71
C GLY A 514 12.72 -23.81 18.20
N HIS A 515 13.76 -24.29 17.54
CA HIS A 515 13.91 -24.29 16.09
C HIS A 515 13.83 -22.87 15.50
N GLN A 516 14.83 -22.03 15.79
CA GLN A 516 14.95 -20.67 15.28
C GLN A 516 16.03 -20.58 14.20
N ALA A 517 15.72 -19.90 13.10
CA ALA A 517 16.70 -19.55 12.07
C ALA A 517 16.43 -18.15 11.50
N PRO A 518 17.48 -17.38 11.16
CA PRO A 518 17.29 -16.11 10.49
C PRO A 518 16.84 -16.34 9.04
N LEU A 519 15.95 -15.51 8.53
CA LEU A 519 15.41 -15.62 7.18
C LEU A 519 15.90 -14.47 6.28
N THR A 520 15.66 -13.25 6.71
CA THR A 520 16.06 -12.03 5.99
C THR A 520 16.13 -10.86 6.96
N LEU A 521 17.01 -9.92 6.67
CA LEU A 521 17.13 -8.65 7.37
C LEU A 521 16.60 -7.55 6.46
N SER A 522 15.85 -6.57 7.00
CA SER A 522 15.47 -5.38 6.24
C SER A 522 16.70 -4.64 5.73
N ALA A 523 16.58 -3.93 4.61
CA ALA A 523 17.70 -3.22 4.01
C ALA A 523 18.33 -2.17 4.94
N ASP A 524 17.56 -1.61 5.86
CA ASP A 524 18.00 -0.69 6.90
C ASP A 524 18.61 -1.38 8.14
N GLY A 525 18.56 -2.73 8.21
CA GLY A 525 19.08 -3.50 9.32
C GLY A 525 18.27 -3.44 10.60
N THR A 526 17.05 -2.89 10.57
CA THR A 526 16.25 -2.63 11.78
C THR A 526 15.18 -3.68 12.05
N ARG A 527 14.89 -4.58 11.09
CA ARG A 527 13.93 -5.68 11.25
C ARG A 527 14.52 -6.99 10.76
N LEU A 528 14.56 -7.98 11.62
CA LEU A 528 14.93 -9.35 11.29
C LEU A 528 13.68 -10.23 11.20
N LEU A 529 13.50 -10.91 10.07
CA LEU A 529 12.54 -12.00 9.98
C LEU A 529 13.23 -13.31 10.39
N ALA A 530 12.54 -14.09 11.21
CA ALA A 530 13.04 -15.36 11.73
C ALA A 530 12.00 -16.48 11.50
N PHE A 531 12.49 -17.66 11.22
CA PHE A 531 11.73 -18.89 11.30
C PHE A 531 11.66 -19.32 12.76
N ILE A 532 10.45 -19.60 13.26
CA ILE A 532 10.22 -20.13 14.59
C ILE A 532 9.12 -21.19 14.52
N ARG A 533 9.45 -22.45 14.77
CA ARG A 533 8.48 -23.57 14.85
C ARG A 533 7.51 -23.64 13.65
N GLY A 534 8.02 -23.56 12.45
CA GLY A 534 7.21 -23.68 11.23
C GLY A 534 6.53 -22.39 10.77
N LYS A 535 6.76 -21.26 11.41
CA LYS A 535 6.13 -19.97 11.13
C LYS A 535 7.16 -18.86 10.96
N ILE A 536 6.76 -17.78 10.29
CA ILE A 536 7.59 -16.58 10.09
C ILE A 536 7.23 -15.55 11.15
N PHE A 537 8.23 -15.09 11.87
CA PHE A 537 8.15 -14.05 12.89
C PHE A 537 9.03 -12.87 12.48
N TYR A 538 8.80 -11.70 13.05
CA TYR A 538 9.71 -10.57 12.95
C TYR A 538 10.11 -10.07 14.33
N SER A 539 11.31 -9.50 14.41
CA SER A 539 11.81 -8.77 15.57
C SER A 539 12.38 -7.45 15.10
N ASP A 540 12.09 -6.38 15.82
CA ASP A 540 12.59 -5.04 15.53
C ASP A 540 13.79 -4.72 16.41
N LYS A 541 14.79 -4.06 15.83
CA LYS A 541 15.96 -3.60 16.55
C LYS A 541 15.59 -2.45 17.50
N THR A 542 16.08 -2.52 18.71
CA THR A 542 15.90 -1.54 19.79
C THR A 542 17.24 -0.93 20.17
N ALA A 543 17.25 0.06 21.05
CA ALA A 543 18.50 0.65 21.56
C ALA A 543 19.34 -0.34 22.41
N THR A 544 18.78 -1.48 22.82
CA THR A 544 19.45 -2.44 23.72
C THR A 544 19.52 -3.86 23.15
N GLY A 545 19.20 -4.09 21.88
CA GLY A 545 19.18 -5.41 21.26
C GLY A 545 17.95 -5.61 20.36
N TRP A 546 17.35 -6.76 20.39
CA TRP A 546 16.18 -7.12 19.58
C TRP A 546 14.90 -7.19 20.43
N SER A 547 13.76 -6.82 19.84
CA SER A 547 12.45 -7.02 20.48
C SER A 547 12.10 -8.50 20.57
N THR A 548 11.17 -8.87 21.44
CA THR A 548 10.54 -10.21 21.41
C THR A 548 9.94 -10.47 20.03
N PRO A 549 10.13 -11.65 19.42
CA PRO A 549 9.57 -11.98 18.12
C PRO A 549 8.03 -11.95 18.10
N HIS A 550 7.45 -11.36 17.07
CA HIS A 550 6.02 -11.29 16.79
C HIS A 550 5.68 -12.01 15.49
N SER A 551 4.51 -12.68 15.44
CA SER A 551 4.02 -13.28 14.19
C SER A 551 3.92 -12.21 13.08
N ILE A 552 4.35 -12.55 11.88
CA ILE A 552 4.40 -11.57 10.79
C ILE A 552 3.00 -11.17 10.30
N SER A 553 2.12 -12.12 10.07
CA SER A 553 0.72 -11.95 9.60
C SER A 553 0.04 -13.32 9.52
N ASP A 554 -1.26 -13.37 9.73
CA ASP A 554 -2.05 -14.59 9.53
C ASP A 554 -2.15 -14.97 8.04
N ASN A 555 -2.15 -14.01 7.13
CA ASN A 555 -2.16 -14.25 5.68
C ASN A 555 -0.89 -14.97 5.19
N VAL A 556 0.25 -14.69 5.82
CA VAL A 556 1.53 -15.35 5.54
C VAL A 556 1.61 -16.67 6.27
N ASN A 557 1.25 -16.69 7.56
CA ASN A 557 1.36 -17.85 8.46
C ASN A 557 0.15 -18.82 8.41
N GLU A 558 -0.57 -18.86 7.27
CA GLU A 558 -1.77 -19.68 7.09
C GLU A 558 -1.47 -21.20 7.05
N ALA A 559 -0.42 -21.64 6.37
CA ALA A 559 -0.06 -23.05 6.24
C ALA A 559 0.55 -23.61 7.53
N ASP A 560 0.62 -24.93 7.66
CA ASP A 560 1.26 -25.58 8.80
C ASP A 560 2.76 -25.31 8.86
N TRP A 561 3.41 -25.16 7.69
CA TRP A 561 4.81 -24.80 7.56
C TRP A 561 5.00 -23.71 6.51
N GLN A 562 5.68 -22.66 6.89
CA GLN A 562 6.23 -21.63 6.02
C GLN A 562 7.54 -21.08 6.58
N GLY A 563 8.45 -20.72 5.68
CA GLY A 563 9.77 -20.23 6.07
C GLY A 563 10.60 -19.74 4.90
N MET A 564 11.90 -19.65 5.12
CA MET A 564 12.88 -19.27 4.08
C MET A 564 12.42 -18.05 3.29
N ALA A 565 12.19 -16.95 4.00
CA ALA A 565 11.65 -15.73 3.42
C ALA A 565 12.74 -14.77 2.96
N SER A 566 12.43 -13.97 1.96
CA SER A 566 13.20 -12.83 1.50
C SER A 566 12.30 -11.62 1.33
N MET A 567 12.67 -10.50 1.92
CA MET A 567 11.96 -9.24 1.83
C MET A 567 12.64 -8.34 0.80
N SER A 568 11.85 -7.64 0.00
CA SER A 568 12.35 -6.64 -0.94
C SER A 568 13.06 -5.49 -0.22
N ALA A 569 13.99 -4.82 -0.91
CA ALA A 569 14.76 -3.71 -0.33
C ALA A 569 13.89 -2.54 0.13
N ASP A 570 12.74 -2.33 -0.52
CA ASP A 570 11.74 -1.33 -0.14
C ASP A 570 10.77 -1.79 0.97
N GLY A 571 10.88 -3.06 1.41
CA GLY A 571 10.03 -3.63 2.44
C GLY A 571 8.57 -3.85 2.05
N GLN A 572 8.24 -3.79 0.74
CA GLN A 572 6.85 -3.88 0.25
C GLN A 572 6.46 -5.27 -0.24
N VAL A 573 7.43 -6.13 -0.55
CA VAL A 573 7.21 -7.48 -1.07
C VAL A 573 7.93 -8.50 -0.22
N LEU A 574 7.22 -9.57 0.13
CA LEU A 574 7.76 -10.75 0.80
C LEU A 574 7.63 -11.95 -0.11
N ILE A 575 8.75 -12.62 -0.40
CA ILE A 575 8.77 -13.92 -1.07
C ILE A 575 9.15 -14.97 -0.04
N PHE A 576 8.39 -16.04 0.06
CA PHE A 576 8.61 -17.09 1.08
C PHE A 576 8.20 -18.47 0.58
N ALA A 577 8.76 -19.50 1.19
CA ALA A 577 8.42 -20.89 0.92
C ALA A 577 7.32 -21.38 1.85
N ALA A 578 6.35 -22.14 1.36
CA ALA A 578 5.28 -22.68 2.18
C ALA A 578 4.70 -24.01 1.66
N LYS A 579 4.22 -24.85 2.59
CA LYS A 579 3.43 -26.05 2.29
C LYS A 579 1.95 -25.68 2.29
N ARG A 580 1.46 -25.18 1.16
CA ARG A 580 0.04 -24.82 1.01
C ARG A 580 -0.71 -25.85 0.17
N LYS A 581 -2.04 -25.76 0.17
CA LYS A 581 -2.87 -26.67 -0.64
C LYS A 581 -2.78 -26.40 -2.14
N ASP A 582 -2.45 -25.16 -2.52
CA ASP A 582 -2.36 -24.72 -3.90
C ASP A 582 -0.92 -24.77 -4.48
N VAL A 583 -0.10 -25.70 -4.01
CA VAL A 583 1.22 -26.01 -4.60
C VAL A 583 1.08 -26.55 -6.02
N ILE A 584 2.12 -26.38 -6.81
CA ILE A 584 2.21 -27.00 -8.14
C ILE A 584 2.35 -28.53 -7.94
N GLY A 585 1.56 -29.31 -8.66
CA GLY A 585 1.51 -30.77 -8.48
C GLY A 585 0.60 -31.19 -7.33
N PHE A 586 1.10 -32.02 -6.45
CA PHE A 586 0.35 -32.62 -5.33
C PHE A 586 0.81 -32.06 -3.99
N PRO A 587 -0.10 -31.66 -3.10
CA PRO A 587 0.26 -31.34 -1.73
C PRO A 587 0.86 -32.56 -1.03
N GLY A 588 1.94 -32.36 -0.30
CA GLY A 588 2.65 -33.41 0.43
C GLY A 588 3.70 -32.85 1.38
N GLU A 589 4.36 -33.76 2.10
CA GLU A 589 5.40 -33.37 3.07
C GLU A 589 6.62 -32.76 2.39
N THR A 590 6.91 -33.15 1.17
CA THR A 590 8.08 -32.70 0.40
C THR A 590 7.77 -31.65 -0.64
N ASN A 591 6.50 -31.34 -0.90
CA ASN A 591 6.15 -30.33 -1.89
C ASN A 591 6.00 -28.95 -1.22
N ILE A 592 6.89 -28.04 -1.57
CA ILE A 592 7.00 -26.69 -1.05
C ILE A 592 7.11 -25.76 -2.26
N ASP A 593 6.26 -24.74 -2.32
CA ASP A 593 6.29 -23.72 -3.35
C ASP A 593 6.72 -22.37 -2.79
N LEU A 594 7.17 -21.50 -3.68
CA LEU A 594 7.42 -20.10 -3.41
C LEU A 594 6.15 -19.26 -3.61
N TYR A 595 5.87 -18.43 -2.63
CA TYR A 595 4.75 -17.50 -2.61
C TYR A 595 5.24 -16.08 -2.45
N LEU A 596 4.43 -15.13 -2.90
CA LEU A 596 4.65 -13.71 -2.64
C LEU A 596 3.46 -13.10 -1.90
N SER A 597 3.74 -12.11 -1.06
CA SER A 597 2.73 -11.26 -0.41
C SER A 597 3.15 -9.80 -0.50
N PHE A 598 2.17 -8.92 -0.65
CA PHE A 598 2.38 -7.47 -0.68
C PHE A 598 2.00 -6.85 0.65
N ARG A 599 2.78 -5.86 1.08
CA ARG A 599 2.47 -5.07 2.26
C ARG A 599 1.29 -4.15 1.97
N GLN A 600 0.29 -4.16 2.84
CA GLN A 600 -0.93 -3.37 2.72
C GLN A 600 -0.73 -1.96 3.31
N GLN A 601 -1.68 -1.05 3.08
CA GLN A 601 -1.62 0.32 3.59
C GLN A 601 -1.64 0.42 5.12
N ASP A 602 -2.28 -0.53 5.79
CA ASP A 602 -2.29 -0.67 7.26
C ASP A 602 -0.99 -1.22 7.84
N GLY A 603 -0.06 -1.63 6.96
CA GLY A 603 1.24 -2.18 7.33
C GLY A 603 1.26 -3.69 7.55
N ASP A 604 0.14 -4.39 7.44
CA ASP A 604 0.08 -5.85 7.47
C ASP A 604 0.41 -6.45 6.09
N TRP A 605 0.57 -7.76 6.01
CA TRP A 605 0.80 -8.49 4.77
C TRP A 605 -0.51 -9.02 4.19
N GLY A 606 -0.71 -8.81 2.90
CA GLY A 606 -1.87 -9.30 2.17
C GLY A 606 -1.85 -10.81 1.92
N PRO A 607 -2.88 -11.34 1.24
CA PRO A 607 -2.95 -12.74 0.87
C PRO A 607 -1.72 -13.21 0.08
N ALA A 608 -1.28 -14.43 0.33
CA ALA A 608 -0.17 -15.03 -0.38
C ALA A 608 -0.59 -15.52 -1.78
N HIS A 609 0.26 -15.27 -2.77
CA HIS A 609 0.09 -15.68 -4.16
C HIS A 609 1.21 -16.62 -4.58
N ASN A 610 0.86 -17.77 -5.14
CA ASN A 610 1.83 -18.70 -5.70
C ASN A 610 2.58 -18.05 -6.89
N LEU A 611 3.90 -18.16 -6.96
CA LEU A 611 4.71 -17.58 -8.03
C LEU A 611 4.51 -18.25 -9.41
N GLY A 612 3.79 -19.36 -9.46
CA GLY A 612 3.41 -20.04 -10.70
C GLY A 612 4.50 -20.93 -11.29
N THR A 613 4.13 -21.60 -12.39
CA THR A 613 4.90 -22.71 -13.00
C THR A 613 6.22 -22.31 -13.65
N THR A 614 6.52 -21.03 -13.80
CA THR A 614 7.85 -20.60 -14.25
C THR A 614 8.89 -20.78 -13.13
N ILE A 615 8.48 -20.57 -11.88
CA ILE A 615 9.34 -20.65 -10.70
C ILE A 615 9.15 -21.98 -10.00
N ASN A 616 7.89 -22.29 -9.64
CA ASN A 616 7.54 -23.46 -8.89
C ASN A 616 7.36 -24.69 -9.78
N THR A 617 7.75 -25.82 -9.26
CA THR A 617 7.68 -27.12 -9.88
C THR A 617 6.76 -28.06 -9.06
N PRO A 618 6.43 -29.27 -9.55
CA PRO A 618 5.72 -30.25 -8.71
C PRO A 618 6.53 -30.81 -7.53
N TYR A 619 7.68 -30.25 -7.24
CA TYR A 619 8.63 -30.71 -6.21
C TYR A 619 9.03 -29.54 -5.32
N GLU A 620 10.05 -29.76 -4.48
CA GLU A 620 10.48 -28.77 -3.53
C GLU A 620 11.15 -27.56 -4.18
N ASP A 621 10.53 -26.36 -4.01
CA ASP A 621 11.06 -25.07 -4.39
C ASP A 621 11.14 -24.17 -3.16
N ARG A 622 12.34 -23.73 -2.76
CA ARG A 622 12.53 -23.00 -1.50
C ARG A 622 13.74 -22.06 -1.53
N SER A 623 14.07 -21.51 -0.35
CA SER A 623 15.22 -20.62 -0.13
C SER A 623 15.27 -19.42 -1.07
N PRO A 624 14.18 -18.65 -1.22
CA PRO A 624 14.20 -17.48 -2.07
C PRO A 624 15.17 -16.42 -1.51
N PHE A 625 15.86 -15.74 -2.43
CA PHE A 625 16.61 -14.53 -2.14
C PHE A 625 16.41 -13.53 -3.26
N LEU A 626 15.65 -12.50 -2.97
CA LEU A 626 15.48 -11.37 -3.86
C LEU A 626 16.62 -10.39 -3.63
N HIS A 627 17.44 -10.18 -4.66
CA HIS A 627 18.53 -9.22 -4.59
C HIS A 627 17.98 -7.77 -4.46
N PRO A 628 18.68 -6.86 -3.80
CA PRO A 628 18.26 -5.47 -3.65
C PRO A 628 18.05 -4.68 -4.94
N ASP A 629 18.48 -5.19 -6.11
CA ASP A 629 18.16 -4.65 -7.43
C ASP A 629 16.64 -4.72 -7.77
N MET A 630 15.84 -5.39 -6.93
CA MET A 630 14.40 -5.57 -7.06
C MET A 630 13.97 -6.36 -8.32
N LYS A 631 14.90 -7.02 -8.97
CA LYS A 631 14.68 -7.76 -10.22
C LYS A 631 15.16 -9.21 -10.16
N THR A 632 16.31 -9.46 -9.53
CA THR A 632 16.96 -10.77 -9.55
C THR A 632 16.53 -11.60 -8.35
N LEU A 633 15.91 -12.76 -8.63
CA LEU A 633 15.54 -13.75 -7.62
C LEU A 633 16.43 -14.97 -7.76
N TYR A 634 17.05 -15.39 -6.67
CA TYR A 634 17.73 -16.67 -6.50
C TYR A 634 16.84 -17.58 -5.65
N PHE A 635 16.81 -18.85 -6.00
CA PHE A 635 16.02 -19.84 -5.25
C PHE A 635 16.57 -21.23 -5.47
N SER A 636 16.21 -22.18 -4.62
CA SER A 636 16.61 -23.58 -4.74
C SER A 636 15.42 -24.43 -5.17
N SER A 637 15.64 -25.32 -6.14
CA SER A 637 14.61 -26.17 -6.71
C SER A 637 15.10 -27.60 -6.91
N ALA A 638 14.22 -28.56 -6.63
CA ALA A 638 14.42 -29.98 -6.94
C ALA A 638 13.81 -30.37 -8.30
N GLY A 639 12.94 -29.56 -8.86
CA GLY A 639 12.18 -29.92 -10.08
C GLY A 639 12.75 -29.35 -11.36
N HIS A 640 13.46 -28.23 -11.33
CA HIS A 640 14.25 -27.75 -12.45
C HIS A 640 15.52 -28.62 -12.60
N GLY A 641 15.87 -29.01 -13.81
CA GLY A 641 17.01 -29.94 -14.03
C GLY A 641 18.32 -29.45 -13.40
N GLY A 642 18.96 -30.30 -12.60
CA GLY A 642 20.14 -29.95 -11.82
C GLY A 642 21.07 -31.15 -11.56
N LEU A 643 22.12 -30.95 -10.75
CA LEU A 643 23.13 -31.95 -10.43
C LEU A 643 22.73 -32.88 -9.29
N GLY A 644 21.92 -32.37 -8.38
CA GLY A 644 21.61 -33.04 -7.14
C GLY A 644 20.15 -33.00 -6.71
N GLY A 645 19.94 -32.87 -5.40
CA GLY A 645 18.61 -32.73 -4.82
C GLY A 645 18.02 -31.35 -5.11
N LEU A 646 18.39 -30.37 -4.29
CA LEU A 646 18.07 -28.96 -4.53
C LEU A 646 19.26 -28.29 -5.19
N ASP A 647 19.06 -27.68 -6.33
CA ASP A 647 20.06 -26.83 -6.98
C ASP A 647 19.62 -25.35 -6.91
N VAL A 648 20.58 -24.45 -6.89
CA VAL A 648 20.36 -23.00 -6.90
C VAL A 648 20.17 -22.49 -8.31
N PHE A 649 19.10 -21.73 -8.52
CA PHE A 649 18.73 -21.10 -9.78
C PHE A 649 18.65 -19.59 -9.64
N LYS A 650 18.82 -18.88 -10.76
CA LYS A 650 18.62 -17.44 -10.92
C LYS A 650 17.50 -17.18 -11.91
N THR A 651 16.62 -16.25 -11.62
CA THR A 651 15.63 -15.73 -12.55
C THR A 651 15.51 -14.23 -12.43
N THR A 652 14.97 -13.56 -13.44
CA THR A 652 14.84 -12.11 -13.50
C THR A 652 13.37 -11.74 -13.66
N ARG A 653 12.89 -10.80 -12.88
CA ARG A 653 11.55 -10.22 -12.99
C ARG A 653 11.44 -9.43 -14.30
N LEU A 654 10.39 -9.68 -15.07
CA LEU A 654 10.21 -9.11 -16.42
C LEU A 654 9.38 -7.82 -16.43
N ASP A 655 8.53 -7.60 -15.41
CA ASP A 655 7.69 -6.41 -15.28
C ASP A 655 7.30 -6.14 -13.82
N ASP A 656 6.53 -5.09 -13.58
CA ASP A 656 6.14 -4.68 -12.22
C ASP A 656 4.96 -5.47 -11.64
N SER A 657 4.43 -6.47 -12.36
CA SER A 657 3.36 -7.34 -11.86
C SER A 657 3.80 -8.34 -10.80
N TRP A 658 5.10 -8.62 -10.69
CA TRP A 658 5.70 -9.67 -9.85
C TRP A 658 5.24 -11.11 -10.20
N THR A 659 4.47 -11.28 -11.28
CA THR A 659 3.96 -12.59 -11.72
C THR A 659 4.68 -13.11 -12.96
N ARG A 660 5.52 -12.28 -13.62
CA ARG A 660 6.24 -12.63 -14.83
C ARG A 660 7.75 -12.65 -14.57
N TRP A 661 8.33 -13.82 -14.74
CA TRP A 661 9.73 -14.11 -14.53
C TRP A 661 10.35 -14.73 -15.76
N SER A 662 11.64 -14.55 -15.97
CA SER A 662 12.41 -15.27 -16.98
C SER A 662 12.49 -16.75 -16.62
N ALA A 663 12.75 -17.62 -17.61
CA ALA A 663 13.08 -19.02 -17.33
C ALA A 663 14.26 -19.08 -16.34
N PRO A 664 14.18 -19.91 -15.28
CA PRO A 664 15.26 -20.08 -14.32
C PRO A 664 16.53 -20.63 -14.98
N VAL A 665 17.67 -20.13 -14.57
CA VAL A 665 18.98 -20.57 -15.03
C VAL A 665 19.74 -21.15 -13.85
N ASN A 666 20.19 -22.42 -13.98
CA ASN A 666 21.03 -23.09 -13.00
C ASN A 666 22.39 -22.35 -12.86
N LEU A 667 22.82 -22.08 -11.63
CA LEU A 667 24.03 -21.31 -11.34
C LEU A 667 25.34 -22.04 -11.71
N GLY A 668 25.26 -23.29 -12.08
CA GLY A 668 26.41 -24.01 -12.56
C GLY A 668 27.00 -25.04 -11.59
N LYS A 669 27.84 -25.89 -12.13
CA LYS A 669 28.43 -27.05 -11.45
C LYS A 669 29.56 -26.71 -10.45
N GLU A 670 29.85 -25.43 -10.28
CA GLU A 670 30.82 -24.94 -9.29
C GLU A 670 30.11 -24.39 -8.05
N ILE A 671 28.83 -24.02 -8.18
CA ILE A 671 27.95 -23.60 -7.08
C ILE A 671 27.12 -24.78 -6.61
N ASN A 672 26.48 -25.48 -7.57
CA ASN A 672 25.61 -26.60 -7.29
C ASN A 672 26.41 -27.91 -7.21
N THR A 673 25.99 -28.80 -6.31
CA THR A 673 26.65 -30.06 -6.02
C THR A 673 25.70 -31.25 -6.25
N VAL A 674 26.17 -32.46 -5.94
CA VAL A 674 25.33 -33.69 -5.95
C VAL A 674 24.39 -33.78 -4.73
N SER A 675 24.52 -32.87 -3.80
CA SER A 675 23.72 -32.80 -2.57
C SER A 675 22.55 -31.82 -2.78
N SER A 676 21.99 -31.32 -1.70
CA SER A 676 21.00 -30.24 -1.75
C SER A 676 21.68 -28.92 -1.39
N ASP A 677 21.68 -28.00 -2.35
CA ASP A 677 22.27 -26.66 -2.23
C ASP A 677 21.16 -25.64 -2.01
N TRP A 678 21.21 -24.95 -0.87
CA TRP A 678 20.18 -24.01 -0.47
C TRP A 678 20.74 -22.88 0.42
N GLY A 679 19.90 -21.87 0.70
CA GLY A 679 20.32 -20.74 1.55
C GLY A 679 21.28 -19.80 0.85
N TYR A 680 21.31 -19.77 -0.49
CA TYR A 680 22.18 -18.92 -1.28
C TYR A 680 21.79 -17.44 -1.12
N LYS A 681 22.77 -16.62 -0.78
CA LYS A 681 22.64 -15.16 -0.60
C LYS A 681 23.77 -14.46 -1.29
N ILE A 682 23.55 -13.24 -1.76
CA ILE A 682 24.59 -12.42 -2.40
C ILE A 682 24.70 -11.11 -1.61
N SER A 683 25.95 -10.63 -1.48
CA SER A 683 26.24 -9.30 -0.95
C SER A 683 25.53 -8.21 -1.77
N THR A 684 25.17 -7.11 -1.14
CA THR A 684 24.47 -6.00 -1.78
C THR A 684 25.16 -5.44 -3.02
N ASP A 685 26.50 -5.47 -3.05
CA ASP A 685 27.33 -5.06 -4.20
C ASP A 685 27.41 -6.15 -5.31
N GLY A 686 26.76 -7.29 -5.13
CA GLY A 686 26.74 -8.37 -6.12
C GLY A 686 28.05 -9.14 -6.27
N THR A 687 29.06 -8.87 -5.47
CA THR A 687 30.42 -9.40 -5.70
C THR A 687 30.68 -10.74 -5.05
N THR A 688 30.01 -11.06 -3.95
CA THR A 688 30.28 -12.25 -3.12
C THR A 688 28.97 -12.98 -2.80
N ALA A 689 28.94 -14.27 -3.03
CA ALA A 689 27.84 -15.12 -2.59
C ALA A 689 28.21 -15.90 -1.32
N TYR A 690 27.20 -16.17 -0.50
CA TYR A 690 27.26 -16.97 0.71
C TYR A 690 26.21 -18.08 0.65
N PHE A 691 26.57 -19.29 1.03
CA PHE A 691 25.67 -20.46 1.02
C PHE A 691 26.13 -21.52 2.02
N ALA A 692 25.22 -22.41 2.37
CA ALA A 692 25.55 -23.55 3.20
C ALA A 692 25.79 -24.80 2.34
N ALA A 693 26.88 -25.50 2.58
CA ALA A 693 27.18 -26.74 1.88
C ALA A 693 27.72 -27.81 2.82
N SER A 694 27.49 -29.10 2.48
CA SER A 694 28.09 -30.24 3.11
C SER A 694 29.20 -30.75 2.19
N THR A 695 30.44 -30.49 2.49
CA THR A 695 31.57 -31.01 1.71
C THR A 695 32.07 -32.30 2.32
N GLY A 696 32.57 -33.24 1.46
CA GLY A 696 32.98 -34.60 1.82
C GLY A 696 34.19 -34.77 2.78
N GLY A 697 34.56 -33.68 3.46
CA GLY A 697 35.58 -33.66 4.51
C GLY A 697 35.08 -33.45 5.92
N SER A 698 33.82 -33.06 6.07
CA SER A 698 33.20 -32.74 7.36
C SER A 698 32.05 -33.67 7.69
N ALA A 699 32.26 -34.92 7.97
CA ALA A 699 31.36 -35.89 8.64
C ALA A 699 29.83 -35.57 8.65
N GLY A 700 29.27 -35.03 7.54
CA GLY A 700 27.85 -34.65 7.41
C GLY A 700 27.43 -33.32 8.03
N GLN A 701 28.37 -32.50 8.47
CA GLN A 701 28.10 -31.14 8.97
C GLN A 701 27.99 -30.15 7.81
N GLN A 702 27.05 -29.23 7.91
CA GLN A 702 26.93 -28.10 7.01
C GLN A 702 27.77 -26.96 7.52
N ASP A 703 28.54 -26.33 6.61
CA ASP A 703 29.33 -25.13 6.88
C ASP A 703 28.88 -24.00 5.95
N ILE A 704 29.12 -22.77 6.35
CA ILE A 704 28.90 -21.60 5.51
C ILE A 704 30.15 -21.33 4.68
N TYR A 705 29.97 -21.21 3.37
CA TYR A 705 30.99 -20.89 2.39
C TYR A 705 30.71 -19.49 1.79
N GLN A 706 31.77 -18.86 1.30
CA GLN A 706 31.71 -17.70 0.44
C GLN A 706 32.38 -17.99 -0.89
N VAL A 707 31.94 -17.29 -1.95
CA VAL A 707 32.56 -17.34 -3.26
C VAL A 707 32.49 -15.99 -3.94
N ALA A 708 33.61 -15.53 -4.51
CA ALA A 708 33.65 -14.34 -5.32
C ALA A 708 32.98 -14.61 -6.67
N LEU A 709 32.06 -13.73 -7.08
CA LEU A 709 31.28 -13.89 -8.31
C LEU A 709 31.93 -13.11 -9.46
N PRO A 710 32.18 -13.76 -10.62
CA PRO A 710 32.56 -13.06 -11.84
C PRO A 710 31.40 -12.23 -12.37
N ILE A 711 31.70 -11.21 -13.16
CA ILE A 711 30.72 -10.20 -13.59
C ILE A 711 29.51 -10.78 -14.35
N GLU A 712 29.72 -11.86 -15.07
CA GLU A 712 28.74 -12.52 -15.92
C GLU A 712 27.56 -13.13 -15.14
N VAL A 713 27.78 -13.47 -13.86
CA VAL A 713 26.75 -14.12 -13.02
C VAL A 713 26.22 -13.19 -11.90
N ARG A 714 26.72 -11.96 -11.83
CA ARG A 714 26.26 -10.98 -10.84
C ARG A 714 24.81 -10.55 -11.11
N PRO A 715 24.10 -10.08 -10.10
CA PRO A 715 22.85 -9.33 -10.26
C PRO A 715 23.13 -7.96 -10.90
N GLU A 716 22.07 -7.18 -11.16
CA GLU A 716 22.22 -5.78 -11.55
C GLU A 716 22.83 -4.98 -10.39
N GLU A 717 23.68 -4.01 -10.72
CA GLU A 717 24.29 -3.15 -9.73
C GLU A 717 23.26 -2.21 -9.11
N VAL A 718 23.53 -1.79 -7.88
CA VAL A 718 22.67 -0.89 -7.09
C VAL A 718 23.45 0.31 -6.59
N ALA A 719 22.77 1.41 -6.32
CA ALA A 719 23.35 2.51 -5.58
C ALA A 719 23.05 2.37 -4.08
N THR A 720 23.96 2.81 -3.25
CA THR A 720 23.82 2.77 -1.79
C THR A 720 24.10 4.14 -1.18
N ILE A 721 23.30 4.49 -0.17
CA ILE A 721 23.52 5.67 0.67
C ILE A 721 23.72 5.17 2.10
N SER A 722 24.78 5.60 2.74
CA SER A 722 25.04 5.23 4.13
C SER A 722 25.61 6.40 4.93
N GLY A 723 25.41 6.39 6.23
CA GLY A 723 25.94 7.43 7.12
C GLY A 723 25.46 7.25 8.54
N VAL A 724 25.59 8.31 9.34
CA VAL A 724 25.15 8.34 10.72
C VAL A 724 24.27 9.56 10.95
N LEU A 725 23.10 9.35 11.57
CA LEU A 725 22.24 10.44 12.03
C LEU A 725 22.64 10.84 13.44
N ARG A 726 22.89 12.14 13.65
CA ARG A 726 23.28 12.72 14.94
C ARG A 726 22.55 14.02 15.21
N ASP A 727 22.39 14.35 16.48
CA ASP A 727 22.00 15.70 16.92
C ASP A 727 23.20 16.67 16.94
N LEU A 728 22.95 17.90 17.36
CA LEU A 728 23.99 18.92 17.50
C LEU A 728 25.09 18.56 18.54
N GLU A 729 24.76 17.71 19.49
CA GLU A 729 25.68 17.23 20.53
C GLU A 729 26.48 15.98 20.06
N GLY A 730 26.21 15.47 18.87
CA GLY A 730 26.84 14.27 18.30
C GLY A 730 26.24 12.94 18.76
N LYS A 731 25.11 12.96 19.47
CA LYS A 731 24.42 11.77 19.93
C LYS A 731 23.68 11.08 18.75
N PRO A 732 23.73 9.75 18.64
CA PRO A 732 22.99 9.00 17.63
C PRO A 732 21.48 9.26 17.69
N ILE A 733 20.86 9.39 16.55
CA ILE A 733 19.42 9.61 16.42
C ILE A 733 18.77 8.44 15.68
N ASP A 734 17.71 7.91 16.27
CA ASP A 734 16.74 7.03 15.64
C ASP A 734 15.68 7.89 14.92
N ALA A 735 15.65 7.83 13.60
CA ALA A 735 14.73 8.59 12.76
C ALA A 735 14.21 7.79 11.57
N GLY A 736 13.06 8.17 11.04
CA GLY A 736 12.51 7.66 9.79
C GLY A 736 13.27 8.22 8.58
N ILE A 737 13.46 7.38 7.57
CA ILE A 737 14.06 7.76 6.28
C ILE A 737 13.05 7.42 5.19
N LEU A 738 12.50 8.45 4.55
CA LEU A 738 11.53 8.33 3.48
C LEU A 738 12.26 8.41 2.14
N ILE A 739 12.04 7.42 1.29
CA ILE A 739 12.54 7.41 -0.08
C ILE A 739 11.38 7.69 -1.04
N GLU A 740 11.55 8.71 -1.87
CA GLU A 740 10.55 9.15 -2.86
C GLU A 740 11.15 9.07 -4.27
N ASP A 741 10.38 8.59 -5.24
CA ASP A 741 10.70 8.75 -6.66
C ASP A 741 10.33 10.17 -7.08
N LEU A 742 11.31 10.98 -7.46
CA LEU A 742 11.06 12.39 -7.81
C LEU A 742 10.35 12.58 -9.16
N ALA A 743 10.24 11.54 -9.98
CA ALA A 743 9.56 11.64 -11.26
C ALA A 743 8.03 11.74 -11.10
N ASP A 744 7.47 11.07 -10.10
CA ASP A 744 6.01 11.02 -9.86
C ASP A 744 5.62 11.38 -8.40
N GLY A 745 6.60 11.67 -7.53
CA GLY A 745 6.39 12.00 -6.13
C GLY A 745 5.92 10.82 -5.26
N ARG A 746 6.00 9.60 -5.78
CA ARG A 746 5.55 8.40 -5.08
C ARG A 746 6.58 7.96 -4.04
N ILE A 747 6.07 7.63 -2.85
CA ILE A 747 6.89 7.00 -1.82
C ILE A 747 7.29 5.59 -2.28
N VAL A 748 8.59 5.37 -2.41
CA VAL A 748 9.18 4.07 -2.77
C VAL A 748 9.39 3.22 -1.54
N SER A 749 9.94 3.79 -0.46
CA SER A 749 10.25 3.04 0.75
C SER A 749 10.23 3.92 2.00
N ARG A 750 10.03 3.28 3.15
CA ARG A 750 10.16 3.87 4.48
C ARG A 750 11.12 3.01 5.27
N LEU A 751 12.26 3.55 5.56
CA LEU A 751 13.36 2.92 6.28
C LEU A 751 13.57 3.63 7.62
N ARG A 752 14.50 3.12 8.44
CA ARG A 752 14.81 3.69 9.74
C ARG A 752 16.31 3.62 9.99
N SER A 753 16.85 4.57 10.74
CA SER A 753 18.20 4.46 11.25
C SER A 753 18.27 3.48 12.41
N ASP A 754 19.41 2.86 12.59
CA ASP A 754 19.72 1.99 13.71
C ASP A 754 19.54 2.75 15.03
N PRO A 755 18.68 2.30 15.94
CA PRO A 755 18.34 3.04 17.16
C PRO A 755 19.46 3.13 18.17
N GLU A 756 20.49 2.27 18.09
CA GLU A 756 21.65 2.26 18.99
C GLU A 756 22.76 3.16 18.47
N THR A 757 23.05 3.11 17.18
CA THR A 757 24.24 3.74 16.58
C THR A 757 23.92 4.94 15.72
N GLY A 758 22.66 5.18 15.38
CA GLY A 758 22.23 6.19 14.41
C GLY A 758 22.64 5.88 12.97
N ARG A 759 23.26 4.75 12.69
CA ARG A 759 23.67 4.36 11.35
C ARG A 759 22.44 4.09 10.48
N PHE A 760 22.51 4.47 9.21
CA PHE A 760 21.50 4.13 8.23
C PHE A 760 22.16 3.61 6.95
N TYR A 761 21.41 2.79 6.25
CA TYR A 761 21.81 2.22 4.98
C TYR A 761 20.58 2.14 4.06
N VAL A 762 20.72 2.66 2.86
CA VAL A 762 19.66 2.69 1.84
C VAL A 762 20.20 2.04 0.58
N VAL A 763 19.43 1.15 -0.02
CA VAL A 763 19.77 0.51 -1.30
C VAL A 763 18.75 0.94 -2.34
N LEU A 764 19.23 1.40 -3.49
CA LEU A 764 18.40 1.95 -4.56
C LEU A 764 18.73 1.32 -5.91
N PRO A 765 17.75 0.79 -6.63
CA PRO A 765 17.92 0.39 -8.02
C PRO A 765 18.35 1.57 -8.90
N LEU A 766 19.15 1.30 -9.92
CA LEU A 766 19.57 2.32 -10.88
C LEU A 766 18.43 2.79 -11.79
N GLY A 767 18.67 3.82 -12.59
CA GLY A 767 17.77 4.29 -13.65
C GLY A 767 16.71 5.32 -13.26
N LYS A 768 16.65 5.76 -11.99
CA LYS A 768 15.68 6.73 -11.48
C LYS A 768 16.35 7.91 -10.76
N ILE A 769 15.56 8.92 -10.42
CA ILE A 769 15.99 9.99 -9.50
C ILE A 769 15.19 9.85 -8.21
N TYR A 770 15.90 9.74 -7.09
CA TYR A 770 15.32 9.55 -5.78
C TYR A 770 15.54 10.78 -4.90
N SER A 771 14.52 11.14 -4.11
CA SER A 771 14.69 11.94 -2.90
C SER A 771 14.78 11.00 -1.71
N TYR A 772 15.65 11.31 -0.76
CA TYR A 772 15.58 10.75 0.57
C TYR A 772 15.38 11.86 1.58
N VAL A 773 14.50 11.61 2.53
CA VAL A 773 14.12 12.57 3.56
C VAL A 773 14.26 11.92 4.91
N VAL A 774 15.08 12.49 5.75
CA VAL A 774 15.19 12.08 7.15
C VAL A 774 14.21 12.90 7.95
N ASP A 775 13.25 12.24 8.58
CA ASP A 775 12.19 12.87 9.35
C ASP A 775 12.08 12.30 10.77
N LYS A 776 12.02 13.20 11.74
CA LYS A 776 11.77 12.89 13.13
C LYS A 776 10.94 14.00 13.76
N LYS A 777 9.88 13.63 14.47
CA LYS A 777 9.02 14.59 15.16
C LYS A 777 9.84 15.47 16.12
N GLY A 778 9.70 16.78 15.98
CA GLY A 778 10.43 17.79 16.77
C GLY A 778 11.74 18.26 16.16
N TYR A 779 12.18 17.65 15.06
CA TYR A 779 13.38 18.01 14.32
C TYR A 779 13.03 18.60 12.95
N PHE A 780 13.97 19.37 12.40
CA PHE A 780 13.84 19.84 11.02
C PHE A 780 14.13 18.67 10.06
N PRO A 781 13.22 18.38 9.12
CA PRO A 781 13.44 17.30 8.14
C PRO A 781 14.56 17.66 7.17
N VAL A 782 15.55 16.78 7.05
CA VAL A 782 16.66 16.93 6.10
C VAL A 782 16.35 16.14 4.85
N ALA A 783 16.26 16.84 3.71
CA ALA A 783 16.03 16.23 2.40
C ALA A 783 17.25 16.39 1.50
N ASN A 784 17.51 15.36 0.68
CA ASN A 784 18.50 15.40 -0.39
C ASN A 784 18.03 14.49 -1.54
N HIS A 785 18.75 14.51 -2.68
CA HIS A 785 18.40 13.67 -3.83
C HIS A 785 19.63 13.01 -4.43
N LEU A 786 19.37 11.91 -5.16
CA LEU A 786 20.38 11.18 -5.92
C LEU A 786 19.81 10.90 -7.32
N ASP A 787 20.48 11.42 -8.34
CA ASP A 787 20.13 11.18 -9.75
C ASP A 787 20.90 9.96 -10.27
N LEU A 788 20.19 8.86 -10.45
CA LEU A 788 20.73 7.61 -10.98
C LEU A 788 20.25 7.33 -12.41
N ARG A 789 19.63 8.30 -13.09
CA ARG A 789 19.20 8.16 -14.48
C ARG A 789 20.42 8.08 -15.40
N GLY A 790 20.48 7.03 -16.20
CA GLY A 790 21.60 6.78 -17.09
C GLY A 790 22.87 6.22 -16.40
N SER A 791 22.83 5.99 -15.08
CA SER A 791 23.88 5.25 -14.38
C SER A 791 23.79 3.77 -14.77
N THR A 792 24.95 3.21 -15.13
CA THR A 792 25.14 1.80 -15.44
C THR A 792 25.99 1.09 -14.41
N GLU A 793 26.63 1.84 -13.52
CA GLU A 793 27.47 1.36 -12.43
C GLU A 793 26.90 1.79 -11.08
N GLY A 794 27.05 0.95 -10.08
CA GLY A 794 26.62 1.19 -8.71
C GLY A 794 27.38 2.39 -8.11
N GLN A 795 26.67 3.20 -7.33
CA GLN A 795 27.23 4.36 -6.66
C GLN A 795 27.15 4.18 -5.15
N GLN A 796 28.23 4.51 -4.44
CA GLN A 796 28.23 4.57 -3.00
C GLN A 796 28.32 6.02 -2.54
N VAL A 797 27.28 6.47 -1.81
CA VAL A 797 27.21 7.81 -1.22
C VAL A 797 27.38 7.68 0.29
N LEU A 798 28.36 8.39 0.83
CA LEU A 798 28.58 8.51 2.28
C LEU A 798 28.11 9.89 2.73
N GLU A 799 27.12 9.95 3.61
CA GLU A 799 26.52 11.21 4.06
C GLU A 799 26.12 11.14 5.53
N ASP A 800 26.96 11.69 6.41
CA ASP A 800 26.58 11.91 7.79
C ASP A 800 25.60 13.09 7.87
N ILE A 801 24.48 12.92 8.56
CA ILE A 801 23.41 13.89 8.64
C ILE A 801 23.24 14.34 10.08
N GLN A 802 23.30 15.64 10.28
CA GLN A 802 23.00 16.27 11.56
C GLN A 802 21.56 16.78 11.52
N LEU A 803 20.75 16.30 12.45
CA LEU A 803 19.36 16.78 12.66
C LEU A 803 19.36 17.85 13.73
N VAL A 804 18.60 18.92 13.50
CA VAL A 804 18.47 20.05 14.40
C VAL A 804 17.05 20.08 14.96
N GLU A 805 16.92 20.19 16.28
CA GLU A 805 15.62 20.37 16.91
C GLU A 805 15.01 21.72 16.49
N VAL A 806 13.69 21.74 16.29
CA VAL A 806 13.01 22.96 15.82
C VAL A 806 13.25 24.17 16.76
N PRO A 807 13.25 24.03 18.11
CA PRO A 807 13.61 25.13 19.00
C PRO A 807 15.03 25.66 18.78
N ASP A 808 16.02 24.80 18.54
CA ASP A 808 17.41 25.15 18.34
C ASP A 808 17.66 25.92 17.04
N LEU A 809 16.85 25.66 15.99
CA LEU A 809 16.91 26.41 14.73
C LEU A 809 16.68 27.91 14.94
N VAL A 810 15.81 28.24 15.87
CA VAL A 810 15.43 29.63 16.15
C VAL A 810 16.49 30.30 17.01
N ASP A 811 17.13 29.54 17.93
CA ASP A 811 18.10 30.04 18.88
C ASP A 811 19.51 30.16 18.30
N ALA A 812 19.90 29.28 17.38
CA ALA A 812 21.29 29.18 16.88
C ALA A 812 21.52 29.97 15.57
N ASP A 813 20.56 30.70 15.04
CA ASP A 813 20.65 31.49 13.78
C ASP A 813 21.21 30.66 12.59
N ILE A 814 20.75 29.41 12.48
CA ILE A 814 21.22 28.46 11.48
C ILE A 814 20.52 28.73 10.14
N SER A 815 21.32 28.81 9.06
CA SER A 815 20.82 28.83 7.67
C SER A 815 20.80 27.42 7.10
N LEU A 816 19.65 26.99 6.59
CA LEU A 816 19.45 25.65 6.02
C LEU A 816 19.18 25.75 4.51
N GLN A 817 19.82 24.90 3.74
CA GLN A 817 19.61 24.83 2.30
C GLN A 817 18.44 23.88 1.98
N LEU A 818 17.52 24.32 1.10
CA LEU A 818 16.49 23.47 0.48
C LEU A 818 17.12 22.74 -0.71
N LYS A 819 17.56 21.51 -0.50
CA LYS A 819 18.31 20.73 -1.51
C LYS A 819 17.44 20.17 -2.63
N ASN A 820 16.15 19.96 -2.40
CA ASN A 820 15.20 19.47 -3.39
C ASN A 820 14.29 20.59 -3.90
N LEU A 821 14.76 21.82 -3.93
CA LEU A 821 14.08 22.96 -4.55
C LEU A 821 14.68 23.25 -5.92
N PHE A 822 13.96 22.88 -6.97
CA PHE A 822 14.38 22.99 -8.35
C PHE A 822 13.58 24.08 -9.09
N PHE A 823 14.26 24.81 -9.96
CA PHE A 823 13.66 25.80 -10.84
C PHE A 823 13.90 25.44 -12.30
N GLU A 824 13.07 25.95 -13.20
CA GLU A 824 13.38 25.96 -14.63
C GLU A 824 14.66 26.75 -14.88
N THR A 825 15.44 26.33 -15.88
CA THR A 825 16.67 27.02 -16.26
C THR A 825 16.42 28.49 -16.56
N ASP A 826 17.19 29.39 -15.96
CA ASP A 826 17.07 30.85 -16.05
C ASP A 826 15.69 31.39 -15.66
N LYS A 827 14.88 30.64 -14.92
CA LYS A 827 13.55 31.03 -14.47
C LYS A 827 13.42 30.90 -12.95
N TYR A 828 12.33 31.43 -12.43
CA TYR A 828 11.91 31.31 -11.03
C TYR A 828 10.69 30.43 -10.85
N GLN A 829 10.23 29.76 -11.92
CA GLN A 829 9.13 28.80 -11.82
C GLN A 829 9.60 27.53 -11.13
N ILE A 830 8.93 27.20 -10.03
CA ILE A 830 9.23 26.02 -9.22
C ILE A 830 8.78 24.76 -9.98
N LYS A 831 9.65 23.77 -10.07
CA LYS A 831 9.32 22.48 -10.69
C LYS A 831 8.48 21.62 -9.76
N PRO A 832 7.60 20.77 -10.29
CA PRO A 832 6.74 19.86 -9.49
C PRO A 832 7.52 18.97 -8.54
N GLU A 833 8.71 18.55 -8.90
CA GLU A 833 9.61 17.71 -8.07
C GLU A 833 10.00 18.39 -6.75
N SER A 834 9.81 19.71 -6.63
CA SER A 834 10.08 20.47 -5.40
C SER A 834 8.91 20.51 -4.43
N TYR A 835 7.70 20.20 -4.89
CA TYR A 835 6.50 20.34 -4.06
C TYR A 835 6.51 19.51 -2.77
N PRO A 836 7.02 18.27 -2.75
CA PRO A 836 7.08 17.50 -1.50
C PRO A 836 7.89 18.20 -0.40
N GLU A 837 9.07 18.77 -0.74
CA GLU A 837 9.89 19.49 0.23
C GLU A 837 9.23 20.77 0.71
N LEU A 838 8.63 21.54 -0.19
CA LEU A 838 7.93 22.78 0.15
C LEU A 838 6.65 22.53 0.96
N ASN A 839 5.95 21.43 0.73
CA ASN A 839 4.80 21.03 1.54
C ASN A 839 5.22 20.69 2.99
N ARG A 840 6.31 19.94 3.17
CA ARG A 840 6.88 19.66 4.50
C ARG A 840 7.31 20.93 5.21
N LEU A 841 7.96 21.84 4.50
CA LEU A 841 8.35 23.15 5.07
C LEU A 841 7.12 23.96 5.47
N ALA A 842 6.06 24.00 4.65
CA ALA A 842 4.83 24.70 4.96
C ALA A 842 4.17 24.13 6.22
N GLN A 843 4.09 22.82 6.33
CA GLN A 843 3.56 22.13 7.50
C GLN A 843 4.36 22.47 8.77
N LEU A 844 5.69 22.43 8.71
CA LEU A 844 6.55 22.78 9.83
C LEU A 844 6.36 24.23 10.29
N VAL A 845 6.35 25.17 9.33
CA VAL A 845 6.15 26.61 9.62
C VAL A 845 4.80 26.85 10.30
N GLN A 846 3.75 26.15 9.88
CA GLN A 846 2.41 26.26 10.48
C GLN A 846 2.36 25.61 11.87
N GLU A 847 2.86 24.37 12.00
CA GLU A 847 2.81 23.61 13.26
C GLU A 847 3.53 24.34 14.40
N TYR A 848 4.72 24.88 14.12
CA TYR A 848 5.56 25.57 15.11
C TYR A 848 5.42 27.10 15.07
N ARG A 849 4.56 27.67 14.22
CA ARG A 849 4.33 29.13 14.03
C ARG A 849 5.62 29.91 13.83
N LEU A 850 6.52 29.37 13.01
CA LEU A 850 7.85 29.95 12.82
C LEU A 850 7.81 31.22 11.95
N ARG A 851 8.78 32.13 12.18
CA ARG A 851 9.15 33.18 11.23
C ARG A 851 10.27 32.71 10.35
N LEU A 852 10.22 33.02 9.06
CA LEU A 852 11.08 32.47 8.03
C LEU A 852 11.64 33.57 7.15
N THR A 853 12.96 33.60 6.97
CA THR A 853 13.61 34.36 5.89
C THR A 853 14.08 33.41 4.81
N ILE A 854 13.62 33.62 3.58
CA ILE A 854 14.00 32.85 2.39
C ILE A 854 15.05 33.63 1.60
N ALA A 855 16.24 33.06 1.42
CA ALA A 855 17.37 33.69 0.74
C ALA A 855 17.69 32.98 -0.57
N GLY A 856 17.60 33.70 -1.71
CA GLY A 856 17.96 33.17 -3.02
C GLY A 856 19.40 33.48 -3.39
N HIS A 857 20.07 32.53 -4.05
CA HIS A 857 21.45 32.64 -4.54
C HIS A 857 21.55 32.16 -5.98
N THR A 858 22.54 32.67 -6.71
CA THR A 858 22.93 32.22 -8.06
C THR A 858 24.41 31.90 -8.12
N ASP A 859 24.83 31.27 -9.21
CA ASP A 859 26.23 31.22 -9.62
C ASP A 859 26.64 32.56 -10.25
N ASP A 860 27.85 32.62 -10.81
CA ASP A 860 28.43 33.80 -11.44
C ASP A 860 28.10 33.94 -12.94
N GLN A 861 27.25 33.07 -13.49
CA GLN A 861 26.83 33.16 -14.90
C GLN A 861 25.79 34.28 -15.09
N GLY A 862 26.02 35.17 -16.02
CA GLY A 862 25.20 36.34 -16.25
C GLY A 862 25.68 37.63 -15.57
N THR A 863 24.89 38.70 -15.63
CA THR A 863 25.25 39.98 -14.99
C THR A 863 24.84 39.97 -13.52
N ALA A 864 25.60 40.72 -12.69
CA ALA A 864 25.27 40.85 -11.26
C ALA A 864 23.85 41.37 -11.01
N ALA A 865 23.36 42.33 -11.86
CA ALA A 865 22.00 42.84 -11.73
C ALA A 865 20.93 41.79 -12.11
N TYR A 866 21.17 40.98 -13.13
CA TYR A 866 20.31 39.90 -13.54
C TYR A 866 20.25 38.82 -12.44
N ASN A 867 21.39 38.40 -11.91
CA ASN A 867 21.51 37.43 -10.85
C ASN A 867 20.84 37.89 -9.55
N GLN A 868 20.97 39.18 -9.21
CA GLN A 868 20.24 39.77 -8.10
C GLN A 868 18.72 39.59 -8.26
N GLN A 869 18.21 40.00 -9.41
CA GLN A 869 16.77 39.91 -9.71
C GLN A 869 16.28 38.46 -9.75
N LEU A 870 17.03 37.55 -10.38
CA LEU A 870 16.68 36.14 -10.47
C LEU A 870 16.60 35.48 -9.06
N SER A 871 17.56 35.76 -8.19
CA SER A 871 17.58 35.25 -6.83
C SER A 871 16.41 35.79 -5.98
N GLU A 872 16.07 37.08 -6.12
CA GLU A 872 14.89 37.65 -5.48
C GLU A 872 13.58 37.02 -5.97
N ASN A 873 13.46 36.81 -7.28
CA ASN A 873 12.27 36.20 -7.86
C ASN A 873 12.10 34.74 -7.41
N ARG A 874 13.18 33.97 -7.28
CA ARG A 874 13.15 32.61 -6.74
C ARG A 874 12.71 32.58 -5.27
N ALA A 875 13.24 33.48 -4.43
CA ALA A 875 12.81 33.61 -3.06
C ALA A 875 11.32 33.99 -2.94
N LYS A 876 10.84 34.93 -3.77
CA LYS A 876 9.43 35.34 -3.85
C LYS A 876 8.51 34.21 -4.35
N ALA A 877 8.94 33.42 -5.32
CA ALA A 877 8.18 32.26 -5.81
C ALA A 877 8.01 31.21 -4.71
N THR A 878 9.09 30.95 -3.95
CA THR A 878 9.05 30.05 -2.79
C THR A 878 8.09 30.57 -1.72
N LYS A 879 8.15 31.85 -1.37
CA LYS A 879 7.20 32.51 -0.45
C LYS A 879 5.76 32.35 -0.94
N ALA A 880 5.51 32.64 -2.21
CA ALA A 880 4.17 32.56 -2.79
C ALA A 880 3.59 31.14 -2.68
N TYR A 881 4.42 30.12 -2.93
CA TYR A 881 4.03 28.73 -2.74
C TYR A 881 3.65 28.39 -1.30
N LEU A 882 4.46 28.83 -0.32
CA LEU A 882 4.19 28.59 1.11
C LEU A 882 2.89 29.28 1.56
N ILE A 883 2.61 30.49 1.06
CA ILE A 883 1.35 31.21 1.31
C ILE A 883 0.17 30.44 0.72
N ASP A 884 0.29 29.93 -0.52
CA ASP A 884 -0.73 29.08 -1.14
C ASP A 884 -1.03 27.82 -0.30
N LYS A 885 -0.03 27.32 0.41
CA LYS A 885 -0.20 26.21 1.36
C LYS A 885 -0.66 26.63 2.77
N GLY A 886 -1.07 27.88 2.95
CA GLY A 886 -1.67 28.36 4.18
C GLY A 886 -0.69 28.98 5.21
N CYS A 887 0.56 29.21 4.84
CA CYS A 887 1.48 29.94 5.72
C CYS A 887 1.14 31.44 5.80
N ASP A 888 1.30 32.04 6.98
CA ASP A 888 1.06 33.45 7.20
C ASP A 888 2.08 34.31 6.43
N PRO A 889 1.64 35.20 5.50
CA PRO A 889 2.52 36.04 4.71
C PRO A 889 3.38 37.00 5.54
N ASP A 890 2.92 37.41 6.74
CA ASP A 890 3.61 38.34 7.62
C ASP A 890 4.75 37.66 8.40
N ARG A 891 4.81 36.34 8.35
CA ARG A 891 5.86 35.52 8.97
C ARG A 891 6.97 35.11 8.00
N ILE A 892 6.87 35.47 6.71
CA ILE A 892 7.83 35.07 5.69
C ILE A 892 8.45 36.30 5.06
N GLU A 893 9.76 36.43 5.18
CA GLU A 893 10.59 37.44 4.51
C GLU A 893 11.34 36.82 3.34
N THR A 894 11.71 37.65 2.36
CA THR A 894 12.49 37.19 1.20
C THR A 894 13.66 38.12 0.94
N VAL A 895 14.82 37.55 0.59
CA VAL A 895 16.02 38.30 0.20
C VAL A 895 16.70 37.59 -0.97
N GLY A 896 17.18 38.36 -1.95
CA GLY A 896 18.05 37.86 -3.00
C GLY A 896 19.47 38.31 -2.74
N TYR A 897 20.44 37.44 -2.88
CA TYR A 897 21.87 37.75 -2.76
C TYR A 897 22.60 37.65 -4.11
N GLY A 898 21.92 37.24 -5.18
CA GLY A 898 22.57 36.98 -6.47
C GLY A 898 23.82 36.11 -6.30
N GLN A 899 24.90 36.49 -6.94
CA GLN A 899 26.20 35.80 -6.90
C GLN A 899 27.12 36.23 -5.76
N THR A 900 26.67 37.10 -4.84
CA THR A 900 27.57 37.77 -3.87
C THR A 900 27.95 36.90 -2.67
N ARG A 901 27.26 35.77 -2.48
CA ARG A 901 27.52 34.83 -1.36
C ARG A 901 27.71 33.40 -1.87
N PRO A 902 28.82 33.12 -2.59
CA PRO A 902 29.09 31.76 -3.06
C PRO A 902 29.50 30.85 -1.90
N VAL A 903 29.09 29.59 -1.93
CA VAL A 903 29.49 28.52 -1.00
C VAL A 903 30.50 27.58 -1.63
N ALA A 904 30.71 27.67 -2.93
CA ALA A 904 31.72 26.89 -3.68
C ALA A 904 32.32 27.73 -4.79
N GLY A 905 33.47 27.29 -5.33
CA GLY A 905 34.10 27.92 -6.50
C GLY A 905 33.23 27.78 -7.74
N ASN A 906 33.09 28.86 -8.54
CA ASN A 906 32.30 28.87 -9.77
C ASN A 906 33.01 28.28 -11.00
N ALA A 907 34.27 27.80 -10.84
CA ALA A 907 35.06 27.27 -11.95
C ALA A 907 34.53 25.94 -12.53
N THR A 908 33.87 25.13 -11.71
CA THR A 908 33.30 23.84 -12.12
C THR A 908 31.78 23.90 -12.11
N GLU A 909 31.10 23.02 -12.88
CA GLU A 909 29.65 22.93 -12.88
C GLU A 909 29.11 22.50 -11.51
N GLU A 910 29.81 21.59 -10.82
CA GLU A 910 29.43 21.17 -9.46
C GLU A 910 29.49 22.33 -8.47
N GLY A 911 30.49 23.19 -8.57
CA GLY A 911 30.60 24.39 -7.74
C GLY A 911 29.52 25.41 -8.04
N ARG A 912 29.22 25.65 -9.33
CA ARG A 912 28.11 26.50 -9.74
C ARG A 912 26.77 25.96 -9.28
N ALA A 913 26.55 24.65 -9.41
CA ALA A 913 25.32 23.99 -8.96
C ALA A 913 25.09 24.20 -7.44
N LYS A 914 26.15 24.12 -6.61
CA LYS A 914 26.09 24.43 -5.17
C LYS A 914 25.75 25.89 -4.90
N ASN A 915 26.13 26.80 -5.78
CA ASN A 915 25.85 28.23 -5.62
C ASN A 915 24.42 28.60 -6.06
N ARG A 916 23.80 27.85 -6.99
CA ARG A 916 22.37 27.97 -7.37
C ARG A 916 21.48 27.34 -6.34
N ARG A 917 21.20 28.02 -5.24
CA ARG A 917 20.49 27.48 -4.08
C ARG A 917 19.49 28.47 -3.48
N VAL A 918 18.59 27.95 -2.68
CA VAL A 918 17.73 28.72 -1.77
C VAL A 918 18.03 28.24 -0.35
N GLU A 919 18.29 29.19 0.52
CA GLU A 919 18.48 28.97 1.96
C GLU A 919 17.27 29.51 2.73
N ILE A 920 16.99 28.87 3.84
CA ILE A 920 15.99 29.32 4.79
C ILE A 920 16.64 29.57 6.17
N ARG A 921 16.14 30.57 6.88
CA ARG A 921 16.55 30.91 8.23
C ARG A 921 15.32 31.16 9.07
N PHE A 922 15.27 30.56 10.23
CA PHE A 922 14.21 30.79 11.21
C PHE A 922 14.59 31.86 12.22
N SER A 923 13.60 32.60 12.73
CA SER A 923 13.81 33.63 13.77
C SER A 923 12.70 33.59 14.81
N LYS A 924 13.01 34.08 16.02
CA LYS A 924 12.01 34.33 17.08
C LYS A 924 11.07 35.48 16.68
N GLU A 925 9.90 35.51 17.33
CA GLU A 925 8.96 36.64 17.21
C GLU A 925 9.59 37.98 17.52
#